data_b438e0362cc37b2741127c82d60eb699
#
_entry.id   b438e0362cc37b2741127c82d60eb699
#
_cell.length_a   1.000
_cell.length_b   1.000
_cell.length_c   1.000
_cell.angle_alpha   90.00
_cell.angle_beta   90.00
_cell.angle_gamma   90.00
#
_symmetry.space_group_name_H-M   'P 1'
#
loop_
_entity.id
_entity.type
_entity.pdbx_description
1 polymer ?
#
loop_
_entity_poly.entity_id
_entity_poly.type
_entity_poly.pdbx_seq_one_letter_code
_entity_poly.pdbx_strand_id
1 'polypeptide(L)'
;LACCRCSLRSDCSDAAKDPLYWISYKSGRCTTITAVTPNQLQRTTARTLDLVIDNLPTLSGQFLCAFTALDKTLITNATRKSYGVNCTTPRTDQLPSIPPGQHHFTAKLSVRMTSGPDFVATNFTFFDCNTYSSCTQCVSSSFPCDWCVDGHRCTHDTAENCRNDILVTGVSRMGPSYRSGPTFCPTLNATTGGSTEILVSSGIKKTIRVKVHIIGQFIVQTRFVCQFNIEGRVTSVNAQLLGDTIYCDQMEFTYTSRAPNITATFAVIWGGSKPLDNPDNIHVVIYRCRDMADNCGMCLALAEKYGCGWCQVSDRCEVKDQCDQGTGVWLNRNQTCPNPEVISFEPQLGPWEGGTNITIRGINLGKTFNDIYGGVSVAGIPCEPYAHLYTKTKLIVCYVDGPGTNEPRRGPVIVRVEDFRGESKHNYEFVDPVIDAISPKYGPRSGGTKIKINGKYMNAGSRIQAFIDDIPCEIIGTSAEEAECKTSASDRQRSGKLRMKFDKGDRIFDKDLFEYVEDPTIESAESGVAGQVKIPKGIPAGGIRISVSGKNLAYIQNPRMYVYYKDKQFSSTCVVLSNSNMACSSPTIEFDKEPDAENPMKLEYGFLMDNVTGVQNLSMDHNPFLLYPNPIYDKFDEEVKYYKSDYLTINGQHLDRACQESDVVVQIGNSFCNVTSLSRQQLTCRPPTTQPPALDEDGHVNPQELPQVVV
;
A
#
# COMPACT_ATOMS: atom_id res chain seq x y z
N LEU A 1 12.69 42.60 -29.44
CA LEU A 1 11.32 42.07 -29.63
C LEU A 1 11.18 40.71 -28.94
N ALA A 2 10.40 40.64 -27.85
CA ALA A 2 10.14 39.41 -27.18
C ALA A 2 9.13 38.58 -27.99
N CYS A 3 9.48 37.32 -28.36
CA CYS A 3 8.59 36.42 -29.06
C CYS A 3 7.87 35.53 -28.05
N CYS A 4 6.56 35.68 -27.96
CA CYS A 4 5.76 34.98 -27.00
C CYS A 4 5.12 33.69 -27.61
N ARG A 5 5.27 32.54 -26.93
CA ARG A 5 4.63 31.28 -27.33
C ARG A 5 3.16 31.16 -26.93
N CYS A 6 2.57 32.19 -26.37
CA CYS A 6 1.18 32.21 -25.96
C CYS A 6 0.23 32.05 -27.16
N SER A 7 -0.82 31.30 -27.02
CA SER A 7 -1.86 31.15 -28.03
C SER A 7 -2.71 32.42 -28.17
N LEU A 8 -2.90 33.12 -27.07
CA LEU A 8 -3.62 34.39 -26.98
C LEU A 8 -2.69 35.46 -26.36
N ARG A 9 -2.87 36.72 -26.74
CA ARG A 9 -2.14 37.84 -26.18
C ARG A 9 -2.35 38.01 -24.67
N SER A 10 -3.52 37.63 -24.19
CA SER A 10 -3.86 37.65 -22.75
C SER A 10 -3.01 36.70 -21.90
N ASP A 11 -2.46 35.63 -22.50
CA ASP A 11 -1.68 34.61 -21.80
C ASP A 11 -0.20 35.01 -21.62
N CYS A 12 0.21 36.16 -22.19
CA CYS A 12 1.57 36.66 -22.07
C CYS A 12 1.72 37.55 -20.83
N SER A 13 2.97 37.66 -20.34
CA SER A 13 3.29 38.63 -19.28
C SER A 13 2.94 40.07 -19.71
N ASP A 14 2.67 40.96 -18.77
CA ASP A 14 2.24 42.35 -19.08
C ASP A 14 3.25 43.10 -19.92
N ALA A 15 4.56 42.89 -19.71
CA ALA A 15 5.61 43.44 -20.54
C ALA A 15 5.61 42.94 -21.99
N ALA A 16 5.09 41.72 -22.24
CA ALA A 16 5.02 41.13 -23.57
C ALA A 16 3.69 41.44 -24.29
N LYS A 17 2.73 42.05 -23.63
CA LYS A 17 1.43 42.43 -24.20
C LYS A 17 1.45 43.73 -25.01
N ASP A 18 2.52 44.53 -24.87
CA ASP A 18 2.67 45.76 -25.65
C ASP A 18 2.75 45.43 -27.14
N PRO A 19 1.93 46.08 -28.00
CA PRO A 19 1.94 45.86 -29.45
C PRO A 19 3.31 46.07 -30.13
N LEU A 20 4.18 46.85 -29.55
CA LEU A 20 5.54 47.10 -30.07
C LEU A 20 6.48 45.92 -29.81
N TYR A 21 6.19 45.06 -28.82
CA TYR A 21 7.07 44.00 -28.38
C TYR A 21 6.48 42.60 -28.55
N TRP A 22 5.18 42.49 -28.79
CA TRP A 22 4.52 41.20 -28.93
C TRP A 22 4.46 40.75 -30.39
N ILE A 23 4.97 39.55 -30.69
CA ILE A 23 4.85 38.91 -32.00
C ILE A 23 4.32 37.51 -31.77
N SER A 24 3.25 37.14 -32.50
CA SER A 24 2.70 35.76 -32.41
C SER A 24 3.72 34.74 -32.89
N TYR A 25 3.92 33.68 -32.13
CA TYR A 25 4.80 32.55 -32.50
C TYR A 25 4.39 31.93 -33.85
N LYS A 26 3.09 31.88 -34.16
CA LYS A 26 2.56 31.35 -35.41
C LYS A 26 2.88 32.24 -36.66
N SER A 27 3.33 33.45 -36.46
CA SER A 27 3.66 34.35 -37.58
C SER A 27 4.98 34.01 -38.29
N GLY A 28 5.77 33.08 -37.80
CA GLY A 28 7.10 32.74 -38.36
C GLY A 28 8.15 33.81 -38.21
N ARG A 29 7.89 34.90 -37.46
CA ARG A 29 8.78 36.05 -37.27
C ARG A 29 9.60 36.00 -36.00
N CYS A 30 9.40 34.99 -35.17
CA CYS A 30 10.17 34.83 -33.93
C CYS A 30 11.60 34.45 -34.23
N THR A 31 12.53 35.01 -33.45
CA THR A 31 13.92 34.58 -33.50
C THR A 31 14.01 33.16 -32.91
N THR A 32 14.54 32.24 -33.70
CA THR A 32 14.68 30.84 -33.29
C THR A 32 16.04 30.30 -33.70
N ILE A 33 16.65 29.49 -32.83
CA ILE A 33 17.83 28.73 -33.17
C ILE A 33 17.36 27.47 -33.88
N THR A 34 17.70 27.32 -35.16
CA THR A 34 17.30 26.20 -35.99
C THR A 34 18.33 25.08 -36.01
N ALA A 35 19.61 25.41 -35.83
CA ALA A 35 20.68 24.45 -35.73
C ALA A 35 21.83 24.95 -34.87
N VAL A 36 22.51 24.03 -34.21
CA VAL A 36 23.77 24.24 -33.49
C VAL A 36 24.79 23.22 -33.98
N THR A 37 25.94 23.68 -34.46
CA THR A 37 26.99 22.79 -34.96
C THR A 37 28.32 23.05 -34.23
N PRO A 38 28.91 22.01 -33.57
CA PRO A 38 28.29 20.74 -33.22
C PRO A 38 27.15 20.90 -32.24
N ASN A 39 26.19 19.98 -32.24
CA ASN A 39 25.01 20.01 -31.33
C ASN A 39 25.29 19.44 -29.92
N GLN A 40 26.44 18.83 -29.75
CA GLN A 40 26.94 18.29 -28.48
C GLN A 40 28.46 18.30 -28.47
N LEU A 41 29.07 18.34 -27.27
CA LEU A 41 30.53 18.47 -27.16
C LEU A 41 31.05 17.71 -25.94
N GLN A 42 32.23 17.09 -26.12
CA GLN A 42 33.00 16.54 -25.01
C GLN A 42 33.35 17.67 -24.03
N ARG A 43 33.07 17.48 -22.74
CA ARG A 43 33.23 18.50 -21.70
C ARG A 43 34.67 19.00 -21.58
N THR A 44 35.66 18.19 -21.86
CA THR A 44 37.07 18.52 -21.81
C THR A 44 37.60 19.22 -23.05
N THR A 45 36.77 19.47 -24.04
CA THR A 45 37.15 20.11 -25.30
C THR A 45 36.51 21.48 -25.43
N ALA A 46 37.30 22.48 -25.81
CA ALA A 46 36.78 23.81 -26.14
C ALA A 46 36.69 23.97 -27.66
N ARG A 47 35.55 24.46 -28.16
CA ARG A 47 35.32 24.71 -29.59
C ARG A 47 34.46 25.95 -29.81
N THR A 48 34.43 26.43 -31.04
CA THR A 48 33.46 27.39 -31.54
C THR A 48 32.22 26.66 -32.03
N LEU A 49 31.06 27.11 -31.55
CA LEU A 49 29.75 26.61 -31.98
C LEU A 49 29.19 27.53 -33.03
N ASP A 50 28.68 26.97 -34.10
CA ASP A 50 27.99 27.68 -35.15
C ASP A 50 26.47 27.57 -34.96
N LEU A 51 25.80 28.68 -34.64
CA LEU A 51 24.37 28.77 -34.40
C LEU A 51 23.70 29.37 -35.63
N VAL A 52 22.85 28.59 -36.26
CA VAL A 52 21.94 29.07 -37.30
C VAL A 52 20.70 29.64 -36.64
N ILE A 53 20.44 30.92 -36.85
CA ILE A 53 19.35 31.63 -36.15
C ILE A 53 18.49 32.36 -37.18
N ASP A 54 17.23 31.95 -37.26
CA ASP A 54 16.25 32.62 -38.09
C ASP A 54 15.78 33.93 -37.45
N ASN A 55 15.53 34.94 -38.29
CA ASN A 55 15.03 36.27 -37.88
C ASN A 55 15.91 36.94 -36.81
N LEU A 56 17.24 36.79 -36.92
CA LEU A 56 18.17 37.41 -36.00
C LEU A 56 18.11 38.95 -36.14
N PRO A 57 17.76 39.72 -35.11
CA PRO A 57 17.59 41.15 -35.22
C PRO A 57 18.91 41.87 -35.54
N THR A 58 18.82 42.97 -36.26
CA THR A 58 19.95 43.85 -36.54
C THR A 58 20.15 44.81 -35.37
N LEU A 59 21.01 44.41 -34.42
CA LEU A 59 21.29 45.16 -33.21
C LEU A 59 22.72 45.70 -33.26
N SER A 60 22.92 46.92 -32.79
CA SER A 60 24.25 47.53 -32.61
C SER A 60 24.79 47.12 -31.24
N GLY A 61 25.95 46.45 -31.22
CA GLY A 61 26.59 45.98 -29.98
C GLY A 61 27.16 44.56 -30.10
N GLN A 62 27.79 44.10 -29.03
CA GLN A 62 28.43 42.80 -29.00
C GLN A 62 27.43 41.71 -28.58
N PHE A 63 27.37 40.66 -29.37
CA PHE A 63 26.63 39.43 -29.02
C PHE A 63 27.40 38.60 -27.99
N LEU A 64 26.68 37.98 -27.09
CA LEU A 64 27.19 37.06 -26.08
C LEU A 64 26.38 35.78 -26.09
N CYS A 65 27.03 34.67 -25.79
CA CYS A 65 26.38 33.40 -25.55
C CYS A 65 26.43 33.06 -24.05
N ALA A 66 25.32 32.67 -23.48
CA ALA A 66 25.24 32.25 -22.09
C ALA A 66 24.88 30.76 -22.01
N PHE A 67 25.67 30.03 -21.25
CA PHE A 67 25.47 28.62 -20.97
C PHE A 67 25.02 28.47 -19.51
N THR A 68 23.77 28.13 -19.28
CA THR A 68 23.20 27.93 -17.94
C THR A 68 22.98 26.46 -17.68
N ALA A 69 23.66 25.91 -16.67
CA ALA A 69 23.51 24.52 -16.23
C ALA A 69 23.84 24.40 -14.73
N LEU A 70 23.10 23.56 -14.02
CA LEU A 70 23.34 23.26 -12.60
C LEU A 70 23.54 24.53 -11.75
N ASP A 71 22.62 25.50 -11.89
CA ASP A 71 22.57 26.80 -11.21
C ASP A 71 23.76 27.77 -11.50
N LYS A 72 24.56 27.44 -12.50
CA LYS A 72 25.70 28.25 -12.93
C LYS A 72 25.47 28.74 -14.34
N THR A 73 25.71 30.03 -14.56
CA THR A 73 25.68 30.66 -15.89
C THR A 73 27.07 31.16 -16.29
N LEU A 74 27.57 30.68 -17.42
CA LEU A 74 28.85 31.04 -18.00
C LEU A 74 28.60 31.84 -19.27
N ILE A 75 29.23 32.99 -19.41
CA ILE A 75 29.05 33.90 -20.56
C ILE A 75 30.31 33.90 -21.40
N THR A 76 30.14 33.77 -22.71
CA THR A 76 31.22 33.76 -23.67
C THR A 76 30.96 34.78 -24.81
N ASN A 77 32.01 35.18 -25.50
CA ASN A 77 31.88 36.07 -26.63
C ASN A 77 31.24 35.39 -27.85
N ALA A 78 30.48 36.13 -28.58
CA ALA A 78 29.84 35.66 -29.79
C ALA A 78 30.09 36.64 -30.96
N THR A 79 30.28 36.07 -32.15
CA THR A 79 30.48 36.83 -33.38
C THR A 79 29.33 36.61 -34.34
N ARG A 80 28.74 37.73 -34.81
CA ARG A 80 27.64 37.67 -35.78
C ARG A 80 28.12 37.16 -37.15
N LYS A 81 27.31 36.30 -37.75
CA LYS A 81 27.40 35.80 -39.11
C LYS A 81 26.16 36.19 -39.92
N SER A 82 26.20 36.00 -41.23
CA SER A 82 25.05 36.28 -42.11
C SER A 82 23.82 35.43 -41.79
N TYR A 83 24.01 34.24 -41.27
CA TYR A 83 22.98 33.22 -40.96
C TYR A 83 22.78 32.95 -39.45
N GLY A 84 23.51 33.69 -38.60
CA GLY A 84 23.39 33.47 -37.16
C GLY A 84 24.55 34.02 -36.35
N VAL A 85 25.04 33.22 -35.39
CA VAL A 85 26.10 33.66 -34.46
C VAL A 85 27.07 32.51 -34.20
N ASN A 86 28.36 32.82 -34.16
CA ASN A 86 29.39 31.93 -33.67
C ASN A 86 29.66 32.18 -32.20
N CYS A 87 29.49 31.17 -31.36
CA CYS A 87 29.80 31.22 -29.93
C CYS A 87 31.09 30.46 -29.64
N THR A 88 31.93 30.98 -28.77
CA THR A 88 32.97 30.17 -28.13
C THR A 88 32.36 29.40 -26.94
N THR A 89 32.71 28.14 -26.78
CA THR A 89 32.31 27.42 -25.57
C THR A 89 33.03 27.96 -24.34
N PRO A 90 32.46 27.82 -23.12
CA PRO A 90 33.16 28.17 -21.90
C PRO A 90 34.45 27.35 -21.73
N ARG A 91 35.39 27.89 -20.98
CA ARG A 91 36.63 27.19 -20.63
C ARG A 91 36.31 25.91 -19.88
N THR A 92 37.06 24.86 -20.18
CA THR A 92 36.83 23.51 -19.63
C THR A 92 36.93 23.43 -18.10
N ASP A 93 37.79 24.32 -17.53
CA ASP A 93 37.97 24.47 -16.07
C ASP A 93 36.79 25.14 -15.37
N GLN A 94 35.96 25.90 -16.12
CA GLN A 94 34.80 26.60 -15.59
C GLN A 94 33.48 25.77 -15.67
N LEU A 95 33.47 24.80 -16.56
CA LEU A 95 32.27 23.96 -16.75
C LEU A 95 31.96 23.12 -15.50
N PRO A 96 30.69 22.94 -15.15
CA PRO A 96 30.30 22.05 -14.07
C PRO A 96 30.84 20.62 -14.26
N SER A 97 31.08 19.91 -13.18
CA SER A 97 31.36 18.46 -13.24
C SER A 97 30.09 17.70 -13.63
N ILE A 98 30.27 16.56 -14.29
CA ILE A 98 29.15 15.66 -14.58
C ILE A 98 28.57 15.15 -13.23
N PRO A 99 27.25 15.22 -13.01
CA PRO A 99 26.64 14.71 -11.80
C PRO A 99 26.91 13.21 -11.61
N PRO A 100 27.07 12.71 -10.37
CA PRO A 100 27.28 11.30 -10.11
C PRO A 100 26.21 10.40 -10.73
N GLY A 101 26.64 9.33 -11.40
CA GLY A 101 25.73 8.40 -12.07
C GLY A 101 25.19 8.88 -13.44
N GLN A 102 25.64 10.05 -13.91
CA GLN A 102 25.33 10.57 -15.23
C GLN A 102 26.60 10.62 -16.12
N HIS A 103 26.42 10.76 -17.42
CA HIS A 103 27.50 10.82 -18.41
C HIS A 103 27.50 12.13 -19.19
N HIS A 104 26.54 12.99 -18.95
CA HIS A 104 26.35 14.29 -19.58
C HIS A 104 25.53 15.22 -18.68
N PHE A 105 25.54 16.51 -19.02
CA PHE A 105 24.55 17.47 -18.56
C PHE A 105 24.09 18.34 -19.71
N THR A 106 22.89 18.85 -19.64
CA THR A 106 22.32 19.76 -20.64
C THR A 106 22.37 21.18 -20.11
N ALA A 107 22.97 22.06 -20.86
CA ALA A 107 23.00 23.51 -20.62
C ALA A 107 21.95 24.20 -21.48
N LYS A 108 21.26 25.19 -20.94
CA LYS A 108 20.48 26.13 -21.72
C LYS A 108 21.46 27.12 -22.39
N LEU A 109 21.63 26.97 -23.71
CA LEU A 109 22.43 27.90 -24.52
C LEU A 109 21.52 29.03 -24.98
N SER A 110 21.81 30.24 -24.54
CA SER A 110 21.06 31.43 -24.93
C SER A 110 21.96 32.49 -25.57
N VAL A 111 21.38 33.28 -26.46
CA VAL A 111 22.04 34.41 -27.09
C VAL A 111 21.47 35.72 -26.54
N ARG A 112 22.35 36.63 -26.14
CA ARG A 112 22.03 37.93 -25.57
C ARG A 112 22.95 39.01 -26.05
N MET A 113 22.60 40.26 -25.79
CA MET A 113 23.49 41.41 -25.91
C MET A 113 24.17 41.71 -24.56
N THR A 114 25.26 42.47 -24.58
CA THR A 114 26.00 42.82 -23.35
C THR A 114 25.14 43.47 -22.27
N SER A 115 24.09 44.18 -22.66
CA SER A 115 23.16 44.89 -21.75
C SER A 115 21.71 44.50 -22.03
N GLY A 116 21.37 43.22 -22.02
CA GLY A 116 20.00 42.80 -22.31
C GLY A 116 19.67 41.38 -21.87
N PRO A 117 18.38 41.05 -21.84
CA PRO A 117 17.94 39.68 -21.55
C PRO A 117 18.26 38.71 -22.70
N ASP A 118 18.17 37.44 -22.43
CA ASP A 118 18.21 36.39 -23.44
C ASP A 118 17.05 36.56 -24.42
N PHE A 119 17.32 36.62 -25.71
CA PHE A 119 16.26 36.74 -26.71
C PHE A 119 15.98 35.46 -27.48
N VAL A 120 16.89 34.49 -27.43
CA VAL A 120 16.66 33.14 -27.97
C VAL A 120 17.50 32.13 -27.21
N ALA A 121 16.99 30.94 -27.06
CA ALA A 121 17.68 29.85 -26.35
C ALA A 121 17.37 28.47 -26.95
N THR A 122 18.30 27.57 -26.77
CA THR A 122 18.15 26.13 -27.09
C THR A 122 18.90 25.31 -26.07
N ASN A 123 18.71 24.01 -26.11
CA ASN A 123 19.45 23.07 -25.26
C ASN A 123 20.77 22.68 -25.96
N PHE A 124 21.84 22.59 -25.19
CA PHE A 124 23.14 22.12 -25.65
C PHE A 124 23.71 21.10 -24.65
N THR A 125 24.22 19.99 -25.14
CA THR A 125 24.67 18.88 -24.28
C THR A 125 26.20 18.82 -24.20
N PHE A 126 26.72 18.83 -22.96
CA PHE A 126 28.11 18.49 -22.66
C PHE A 126 28.16 17.06 -22.12
N PHE A 127 28.91 16.18 -22.78
CA PHE A 127 29.13 14.80 -22.36
C PHE A 127 30.59 14.58 -21.97
N ASP A 128 30.87 13.50 -21.23
CA ASP A 128 32.24 13.09 -20.90
C ASP A 128 32.40 11.59 -21.04
N CYS A 129 33.12 11.16 -22.07
CA CYS A 129 33.41 9.76 -22.34
C CYS A 129 34.14 9.08 -21.16
N ASN A 130 34.99 9.82 -20.44
CA ASN A 130 35.76 9.23 -19.32
C ASN A 130 34.90 8.79 -18.14
N THR A 131 33.63 9.16 -18.09
CA THR A 131 32.71 8.71 -17.04
C THR A 131 32.19 7.28 -17.26
N TYR A 132 32.37 6.72 -18.45
CA TYR A 132 32.00 5.33 -18.72
C TYR A 132 33.13 4.41 -18.25
N SER A 133 32.74 3.44 -17.42
CA SER A 133 33.69 2.48 -16.79
C SER A 133 33.75 1.13 -17.52
N SER A 134 32.89 0.87 -18.49
CA SER A 134 32.85 -0.38 -19.23
C SER A 134 32.80 -0.14 -20.76
N CYS A 135 33.37 -1.08 -21.50
CA CYS A 135 33.38 -1.06 -22.96
C CYS A 135 31.96 -1.01 -23.54
N THR A 136 31.08 -1.89 -23.07
CA THR A 136 29.72 -2.00 -23.56
C THR A 136 28.91 -0.73 -23.34
N GLN A 137 29.05 -0.06 -22.21
CA GLN A 137 28.40 1.22 -21.94
C GLN A 137 28.98 2.35 -22.80
N CYS A 138 30.30 2.39 -22.93
CA CYS A 138 31.00 3.39 -23.71
C CYS A 138 30.55 3.37 -25.18
N VAL A 139 30.65 2.22 -25.84
CA VAL A 139 30.39 2.11 -27.26
C VAL A 139 28.90 2.06 -27.63
N SER A 140 28.04 1.78 -26.69
CA SER A 140 26.57 1.84 -26.86
C SER A 140 26.00 3.23 -26.57
N SER A 141 26.82 4.18 -26.12
CA SER A 141 26.35 5.51 -25.78
C SER A 141 25.84 6.27 -27.00
N SER A 142 24.96 7.24 -26.78
CA SER A 142 24.50 8.19 -27.81
C SER A 142 25.56 9.22 -28.19
N PHE A 143 26.71 9.21 -27.50
CA PHE A 143 27.81 10.15 -27.72
C PHE A 143 28.92 9.49 -28.53
N PRO A 144 29.72 10.27 -29.30
CA PRO A 144 30.80 9.74 -30.11
C PRO A 144 32.01 9.35 -29.24
N CYS A 145 31.84 8.28 -28.46
CA CYS A 145 32.87 7.70 -27.59
C CYS A 145 33.37 6.37 -28.17
N ASP A 146 34.66 6.09 -27.99
CA ASP A 146 35.31 4.87 -28.36
C ASP A 146 36.02 4.22 -27.16
N TRP A 147 36.24 2.92 -27.23
CA TRP A 147 36.88 2.19 -26.14
C TRP A 147 38.29 1.70 -26.56
N CYS A 148 39.29 2.06 -25.77
CA CYS A 148 40.62 1.51 -25.83
C CYS A 148 40.67 0.21 -25.01
N VAL A 149 40.84 -0.94 -25.64
CA VAL A 149 40.72 -2.26 -24.99
C VAL A 149 41.86 -2.48 -23.99
N ASP A 150 43.12 -2.37 -24.43
CA ASP A 150 44.29 -2.61 -23.56
C ASP A 150 44.45 -1.51 -22.48
N GLY A 151 44.14 -0.27 -22.83
CA GLY A 151 44.09 0.87 -21.88
C GLY A 151 42.91 0.81 -20.92
N HIS A 152 41.88 0.01 -21.23
CA HIS A 152 40.64 -0.14 -20.45
C HIS A 152 40.00 1.22 -20.11
N ARG A 153 39.74 2.04 -21.13
CA ARG A 153 39.15 3.38 -20.98
C ARG A 153 38.31 3.81 -22.14
N CYS A 154 37.28 4.58 -21.84
CA CYS A 154 36.43 5.24 -22.80
C CYS A 154 37.01 6.61 -23.15
N THR A 155 37.08 6.97 -24.42
CA THR A 155 37.63 8.24 -24.86
C THR A 155 36.91 8.83 -26.08
N HIS A 156 36.97 10.14 -26.19
CA HIS A 156 36.58 10.88 -27.38
C HIS A 156 37.78 11.08 -28.34
N ASP A 157 39.00 11.10 -27.84
CA ASP A 157 40.22 11.26 -28.61
C ASP A 157 41.05 9.98 -28.61
N THR A 158 40.90 9.20 -29.69
CA THR A 158 41.59 7.93 -29.87
C THR A 158 43.05 8.11 -30.29
N ALA A 159 43.40 9.20 -30.95
CA ALA A 159 44.76 9.47 -31.42
C ALA A 159 45.73 9.70 -30.26
N GLU A 160 45.29 10.41 -29.23
CA GLU A 160 46.08 10.63 -28.01
C GLU A 160 46.01 9.46 -27.05
N ASN A 161 44.82 8.92 -26.86
CA ASN A 161 44.55 8.05 -25.72
C ASN A 161 44.62 6.53 -26.02
N CYS A 162 44.61 6.12 -27.30
CA CYS A 162 44.61 4.70 -27.72
C CYS A 162 45.77 4.38 -28.70
N ARG A 163 46.94 4.98 -28.52
CA ARG A 163 48.09 4.69 -29.37
C ARG A 163 48.50 3.22 -29.23
N ASN A 164 48.55 2.52 -30.35
CA ASN A 164 48.89 1.08 -30.45
C ASN A 164 47.92 0.15 -29.68
N ASP A 165 46.72 0.61 -29.37
CA ASP A 165 45.72 -0.13 -28.65
C ASP A 165 44.67 -0.75 -29.62
N ILE A 166 44.01 -1.79 -29.19
CA ILE A 166 42.83 -2.31 -29.92
C ILE A 166 41.66 -1.38 -29.64
N LEU A 167 41.05 -0.86 -30.70
CA LEU A 167 39.96 0.06 -30.62
C LEU A 167 38.63 -0.62 -30.88
N VAL A 168 37.63 -0.40 -30.05
CA VAL A 168 36.23 -0.65 -30.33
C VAL A 168 35.52 0.67 -30.49
N THR A 169 34.97 0.93 -31.68
CA THR A 169 34.31 2.20 -31.98
C THR A 169 32.86 2.21 -31.53
N GLY A 170 32.41 3.39 -31.02
CA GLY A 170 31.03 3.60 -30.61
C GLY A 170 30.04 3.58 -31.76
N VAL A 171 28.80 3.14 -31.48
CA VAL A 171 27.71 3.12 -32.48
C VAL A 171 27.31 4.49 -32.98
N SER A 172 27.57 5.53 -32.21
CA SER A 172 27.25 6.93 -32.54
C SER A 172 28.34 7.63 -33.35
N ARG A 173 29.46 6.94 -33.61
CA ARG A 173 30.55 7.51 -34.39
C ARG A 173 30.35 7.23 -35.89
N MET A 174 30.36 8.27 -36.64
CA MET A 174 30.28 8.16 -38.13
C MET A 174 31.62 7.79 -38.71
N GLY A 175 31.68 6.78 -39.55
CA GLY A 175 32.86 6.42 -40.31
C GLY A 175 33.02 4.88 -40.45
N PRO A 176 33.79 4.41 -41.45
CA PRO A 176 34.03 2.97 -41.58
C PRO A 176 34.91 2.48 -40.43
N SER A 177 34.43 1.48 -39.72
CA SER A 177 35.19 0.78 -38.69
C SER A 177 34.93 -0.72 -38.77
N TYR A 178 36.01 -1.51 -38.64
CA TYR A 178 35.93 -2.99 -38.63
C TYR A 178 35.38 -3.54 -37.33
N ARG A 179 35.41 -2.77 -36.21
CA ARG A 179 34.92 -3.14 -34.88
C ARG A 179 34.08 -2.02 -34.33
N SER A 180 32.80 -2.06 -34.62
CA SER A 180 31.86 -1.04 -34.11
C SER A 180 30.76 -1.71 -33.28
N GLY A 181 30.52 -1.16 -32.10
CA GLY A 181 29.44 -1.57 -31.22
C GLY A 181 29.80 -2.59 -30.14
N PRO A 182 28.87 -2.91 -29.23
CA PRO A 182 29.12 -3.67 -28.00
C PRO A 182 29.49 -5.15 -28.26
N THR A 183 29.16 -5.71 -29.42
CA THR A 183 29.50 -7.10 -29.76
C THR A 183 31.00 -7.35 -29.87
N PHE A 184 31.80 -6.33 -29.99
CA PHE A 184 33.25 -6.41 -30.03
C PHE A 184 33.93 -6.17 -28.67
N CYS A 185 33.17 -5.85 -27.65
CA CYS A 185 33.72 -5.67 -26.30
C CYS A 185 34.13 -6.98 -25.65
N PRO A 186 35.23 -7.00 -24.87
CA PRO A 186 35.55 -8.11 -23.98
C PRO A 186 34.48 -8.28 -22.90
N THR A 187 33.73 -9.37 -22.94
CA THR A 187 32.56 -9.56 -22.07
C THR A 187 32.52 -10.96 -21.46
N LEU A 188 31.84 -11.06 -20.32
CA LEU A 188 31.30 -12.31 -19.81
C LEU A 188 30.04 -12.67 -20.60
N ASN A 189 29.86 -13.91 -20.95
CA ASN A 189 28.69 -14.39 -21.66
C ASN A 189 27.97 -15.45 -20.83
N ALA A 190 26.64 -15.48 -20.93
CA ALA A 190 25.84 -16.52 -20.30
C ALA A 190 26.24 -17.90 -20.82
N THR A 191 26.23 -18.91 -19.96
CA THR A 191 26.51 -20.29 -20.34
C THR A 191 25.46 -20.84 -21.30
N THR A 192 25.76 -21.96 -21.99
CA THR A 192 24.80 -22.66 -22.83
C THR A 192 23.49 -22.93 -22.13
N GLY A 193 22.42 -22.22 -22.50
CA GLY A 193 21.12 -22.25 -21.86
C GLY A 193 20.60 -20.87 -21.42
N GLY A 194 21.40 -19.78 -21.54
CA GLY A 194 20.99 -18.39 -21.29
C GLY A 194 20.83 -18.04 -19.81
N SER A 195 21.27 -18.91 -18.88
CA SER A 195 21.19 -18.59 -17.45
C SER A 195 22.27 -17.60 -17.04
N THR A 196 21.86 -16.50 -16.44
CA THR A 196 22.73 -15.49 -15.84
C THR A 196 23.05 -15.79 -14.37
N GLU A 197 22.37 -16.77 -13.79
CA GLU A 197 22.58 -17.22 -12.42
C GLU A 197 23.52 -18.43 -12.35
N ILE A 198 24.58 -18.33 -11.58
CA ILE A 198 25.45 -19.46 -11.24
C ILE A 198 25.10 -19.95 -9.85
N LEU A 199 24.45 -21.11 -9.76
CA LEU A 199 23.96 -21.65 -8.50
C LEU A 199 25.06 -22.41 -7.75
N VAL A 200 25.23 -22.09 -6.47
CA VAL A 200 26.21 -22.73 -5.59
C VAL A 200 25.58 -23.03 -4.23
N SER A 201 25.63 -24.29 -3.80
CA SER A 201 25.23 -24.64 -2.43
C SER A 201 26.28 -24.15 -1.42
N SER A 202 25.80 -23.49 -0.37
CA SER A 202 26.67 -22.99 0.72
C SER A 202 27.37 -24.14 1.43
N GLY A 203 28.66 -23.97 1.73
CA GLY A 203 29.48 -24.95 2.44
C GLY A 203 30.07 -26.04 1.54
N ILE A 204 29.90 -25.93 0.22
CA ILE A 204 30.52 -26.86 -0.76
C ILE A 204 31.54 -26.11 -1.58
N LYS A 205 32.69 -26.76 -1.79
CA LYS A 205 33.72 -26.25 -2.70
C LYS A 205 33.29 -26.46 -4.15
N LYS A 206 33.26 -25.38 -4.92
CA LYS A 206 32.86 -25.40 -6.34
C LYS A 206 33.77 -24.58 -7.21
N THR A 207 34.05 -25.09 -8.40
CA THR A 207 34.72 -24.38 -9.49
C THR A 207 33.68 -23.63 -10.31
N ILE A 208 33.82 -22.32 -10.44
CA ILE A 208 32.94 -21.49 -11.26
C ILE A 208 33.49 -21.49 -12.71
N ARG A 209 32.60 -21.63 -13.66
CA ARG A 209 32.90 -21.59 -15.10
C ARG A 209 32.03 -20.52 -15.74
N VAL A 210 32.66 -19.67 -16.55
CA VAL A 210 31.94 -18.64 -17.30
C VAL A 210 32.50 -18.52 -18.69
N LYS A 211 31.62 -18.39 -19.69
CA LYS A 211 32.02 -18.11 -21.04
C LYS A 211 32.41 -16.66 -21.18
N VAL A 212 33.40 -16.41 -22.07
CA VAL A 212 33.92 -15.07 -22.30
C VAL A 212 34.06 -14.81 -23.80
N HIS A 213 33.86 -13.56 -24.19
CA HIS A 213 34.27 -13.05 -25.48
C HIS A 213 35.48 -12.15 -25.28
N ILE A 214 36.60 -12.51 -25.83
CA ILE A 214 37.87 -11.77 -25.65
C ILE A 214 38.44 -11.47 -27.04
N ILE A 215 38.88 -10.23 -27.22
CA ILE A 215 39.61 -9.76 -28.37
C ILE A 215 41.00 -9.31 -27.94
N GLY A 216 42.00 -9.65 -28.79
CA GLY A 216 43.38 -9.24 -28.57
C GLY A 216 44.22 -10.28 -27.85
N GLN A 217 45.46 -10.45 -28.32
CA GLN A 217 46.41 -11.39 -27.73
C GLN A 217 46.90 -10.96 -26.36
N PHE A 218 46.92 -9.66 -26.09
CA PHE A 218 47.39 -9.11 -24.84
C PHE A 218 46.53 -9.59 -23.65
N ILE A 219 45.20 -9.52 -23.76
CA ILE A 219 44.29 -10.01 -22.69
C ILE A 219 44.49 -11.51 -22.47
N VAL A 220 44.60 -12.32 -23.54
CA VAL A 220 44.76 -13.78 -23.43
C VAL A 220 46.05 -14.18 -22.69
N GLN A 221 47.10 -13.36 -22.74
CA GLN A 221 48.37 -13.61 -22.10
C GLN A 221 48.44 -13.13 -20.65
N THR A 222 47.48 -12.40 -20.18
CA THR A 222 47.45 -11.89 -18.81
C THR A 222 46.92 -12.93 -17.82
N ARG A 223 47.16 -12.67 -16.52
CA ARG A 223 46.58 -13.48 -15.46
C ARG A 223 45.11 -13.04 -15.23
N PHE A 224 44.24 -14.01 -15.04
CA PHE A 224 42.88 -13.82 -14.66
C PHE A 224 42.65 -14.10 -13.17
N VAL A 225 41.74 -13.35 -12.58
CA VAL A 225 41.29 -13.51 -11.18
C VAL A 225 39.75 -13.40 -11.16
N CYS A 226 39.11 -14.37 -10.54
CA CYS A 226 37.66 -14.28 -10.27
C CYS A 226 37.44 -13.59 -8.94
N GLN A 227 36.60 -12.56 -8.91
CA GLN A 227 36.22 -11.84 -7.69
C GLN A 227 34.74 -12.08 -7.40
N PHE A 228 34.47 -12.35 -6.12
CA PHE A 228 33.13 -12.56 -5.60
C PHE A 228 32.90 -11.59 -4.44
N ASN A 229 31.88 -10.79 -4.50
CA ASN A 229 31.47 -9.94 -3.39
C ASN A 229 30.26 -10.60 -2.70
N ILE A 230 30.53 -11.18 -1.54
CA ILE A 230 29.56 -11.90 -0.70
C ILE A 230 29.29 -11.06 0.54
N GLU A 231 28.07 -10.53 0.70
CA GLU A 231 27.68 -9.68 1.85
C GLU A 231 28.64 -8.49 2.09
N GLY A 232 29.13 -7.87 1.01
CA GLY A 232 30.08 -6.75 1.08
C GLY A 232 31.54 -7.17 1.24
N ARG A 233 31.83 -8.46 1.44
CA ARG A 233 33.20 -9.00 1.53
C ARG A 233 33.66 -9.49 0.17
N VAL A 234 34.74 -8.90 -0.36
CA VAL A 234 35.34 -9.31 -1.64
C VAL A 234 36.33 -10.45 -1.40
N THR A 235 36.12 -11.56 -2.08
CA THR A 235 37.04 -12.72 -2.11
C THR A 235 37.51 -12.92 -3.54
N SER A 236 38.80 -13.16 -3.72
CA SER A 236 39.45 -13.36 -5.01
C SER A 236 40.12 -14.73 -5.11
N VAL A 237 39.96 -15.41 -6.23
CA VAL A 237 40.63 -16.68 -6.54
C VAL A 237 41.27 -16.59 -7.92
N ASN A 238 42.36 -17.32 -8.14
CA ASN A 238 42.98 -17.39 -9.49
C ASN A 238 42.05 -18.03 -10.50
N ALA A 239 42.28 -17.70 -11.76
CA ALA A 239 41.47 -18.23 -12.84
C ALA A 239 42.35 -18.53 -14.09
N GLN A 240 41.91 -19.47 -14.87
CA GLN A 240 42.56 -19.88 -16.11
C GLN A 240 41.59 -19.76 -17.28
N LEU A 241 42.08 -19.23 -18.40
CA LEU A 241 41.35 -19.21 -19.68
C LEU A 241 41.70 -20.46 -20.48
N LEU A 242 40.68 -21.25 -20.81
CA LEU A 242 40.78 -22.40 -21.69
C LEU A 242 39.75 -22.28 -22.81
N GLY A 243 40.22 -21.96 -24.01
CA GLY A 243 39.35 -21.66 -25.15
C GLY A 243 38.54 -20.36 -24.95
N ASP A 244 37.24 -20.48 -24.89
CA ASP A 244 36.28 -19.39 -24.66
C ASP A 244 35.72 -19.36 -23.25
N THR A 245 36.32 -20.11 -22.33
CA THR A 245 35.80 -20.33 -20.99
C THR A 245 36.87 -20.03 -19.94
N ILE A 246 36.49 -19.22 -18.92
CA ILE A 246 37.29 -18.99 -17.74
C ILE A 246 36.86 -19.95 -16.65
N TYR A 247 37.85 -20.59 -16.02
CA TYR A 247 37.71 -21.50 -14.89
C TYR A 247 38.31 -20.83 -13.67
N CYS A 248 37.47 -20.46 -12.71
CA CYS A 248 37.94 -19.97 -11.42
C CYS A 248 38.39 -21.14 -10.53
N ASP A 249 39.46 -20.97 -9.78
CA ASP A 249 39.91 -21.98 -8.82
C ASP A 249 38.77 -22.33 -7.84
N GLN A 250 38.83 -23.57 -7.35
CA GLN A 250 37.82 -24.09 -6.43
C GLN A 250 37.83 -23.29 -5.11
N MET A 251 36.68 -22.82 -4.69
CA MET A 251 36.46 -22.17 -3.40
C MET A 251 35.17 -22.62 -2.72
N GLU A 252 35.11 -22.47 -1.41
CA GLU A 252 33.96 -22.71 -0.61
C GLU A 252 33.15 -21.39 -0.46
N PHE A 253 31.87 -21.45 -0.78
CA PHE A 253 30.97 -20.30 -0.70
C PHE A 253 30.15 -20.38 0.59
N THR A 254 30.27 -19.39 1.46
CA THR A 254 29.51 -19.29 2.70
C THR A 254 28.99 -17.87 2.92
N TYR A 255 27.88 -17.74 3.63
CA TYR A 255 27.30 -16.45 4.00
C TYR A 255 26.70 -16.51 5.42
N THR A 256 26.50 -15.35 6.04
CA THR A 256 26.07 -15.24 7.44
C THR A 256 24.58 -14.93 7.59
N SER A 257 23.96 -14.34 6.59
CA SER A 257 22.52 -14.03 6.55
C SER A 257 21.66 -15.28 6.82
N ARG A 258 20.50 -15.09 7.44
CA ARG A 258 19.47 -16.13 7.62
C ARG A 258 18.59 -16.33 6.37
N ALA A 259 18.83 -15.58 5.32
CA ALA A 259 18.12 -15.74 4.06
C ALA A 259 18.38 -17.13 3.44
N PRO A 260 17.39 -17.76 2.79
CA PRO A 260 17.56 -19.06 2.14
C PRO A 260 18.55 -19.03 0.97
N ASN A 261 18.74 -17.87 0.36
CA ASN A 261 19.78 -17.62 -0.63
C ASN A 261 20.20 -16.16 -0.60
N ILE A 262 21.38 -15.89 -1.14
CA ILE A 262 21.90 -14.54 -1.37
C ILE A 262 22.51 -14.46 -2.77
N THR A 263 22.53 -13.25 -3.30
CA THR A 263 23.20 -12.96 -4.57
C THR A 263 24.57 -12.36 -4.29
N ALA A 264 25.63 -12.99 -4.79
CA ALA A 264 26.97 -12.46 -4.78
C ALA A 264 27.31 -11.88 -6.16
N THR A 265 27.84 -10.66 -6.20
CA THR A 265 28.31 -10.10 -7.46
C THR A 265 29.59 -10.81 -7.88
N PHE A 266 29.69 -11.04 -9.20
CA PHE A 266 30.77 -11.77 -9.82
C PHE A 266 31.46 -10.91 -10.87
N ALA A 267 32.80 -10.86 -10.81
CA ALA A 267 33.61 -10.19 -11.82
C ALA A 267 34.85 -11.02 -12.15
N VAL A 268 35.27 -10.96 -13.37
CA VAL A 268 36.54 -11.51 -13.83
C VAL A 268 37.48 -10.35 -14.11
N ILE A 269 38.61 -10.34 -13.41
CA ILE A 269 39.64 -9.30 -13.50
C ILE A 269 40.82 -9.83 -14.32
N TRP A 270 41.31 -9.02 -15.22
CA TRP A 270 42.50 -9.28 -15.99
C TRP A 270 43.52 -8.15 -15.83
N GLY A 271 44.80 -8.43 -16.11
CA GLY A 271 45.87 -7.41 -16.05
C GLY A 271 46.00 -6.70 -14.72
N GLY A 272 45.58 -7.34 -13.63
CA GLY A 272 45.68 -6.85 -12.26
C GLY A 272 44.47 -6.13 -11.71
N SER A 273 43.79 -5.27 -12.51
CA SER A 273 42.69 -4.42 -12.00
C SER A 273 41.54 -4.17 -12.96
N LYS A 274 41.59 -4.75 -14.16
CA LYS A 274 40.65 -4.44 -15.23
C LYS A 274 39.53 -5.48 -15.32
N PRO A 275 38.27 -5.14 -15.02
CA PRO A 275 37.17 -6.10 -15.11
C PRO A 275 36.76 -6.35 -16.58
N LEU A 276 36.42 -7.58 -16.91
CA LEU A 276 35.63 -7.87 -18.10
C LEU A 276 34.21 -7.34 -17.92
N ASP A 277 33.63 -6.83 -18.99
CA ASP A 277 32.26 -6.34 -18.96
C ASP A 277 31.27 -7.47 -18.69
N ASN A 278 30.25 -7.20 -17.91
CA ASN A 278 29.19 -8.15 -17.56
C ASN A 278 27.81 -7.56 -17.93
N PRO A 279 27.50 -7.45 -19.25
CA PRO A 279 26.26 -6.81 -19.69
C PRO A 279 25.01 -7.58 -19.28
N ASP A 280 25.11 -8.92 -19.17
CA ASP A 280 24.01 -9.81 -18.82
C ASP A 280 23.83 -9.93 -17.30
N ASN A 281 24.63 -9.21 -16.49
CA ASN A 281 24.60 -9.26 -15.03
C ASN A 281 24.73 -10.70 -14.50
N ILE A 282 25.71 -11.45 -15.02
CA ILE A 282 26.02 -12.80 -14.52
C ILE A 282 26.48 -12.68 -13.06
N HIS A 283 25.86 -13.46 -12.20
CA HIS A 283 26.09 -13.43 -10.77
C HIS A 283 26.01 -14.82 -10.15
N VAL A 284 26.51 -14.95 -8.92
CA VAL A 284 26.48 -16.21 -8.16
C VAL A 284 25.34 -16.16 -7.15
N VAL A 285 24.45 -17.13 -7.18
CA VAL A 285 23.42 -17.32 -6.15
C VAL A 285 23.88 -18.43 -5.22
N ILE A 286 24.19 -18.05 -3.98
CA ILE A 286 24.58 -18.98 -2.93
C ILE A 286 23.33 -19.32 -2.13
N TYR A 287 23.01 -20.60 -1.99
CA TYR A 287 21.78 -21.06 -1.35
C TYR A 287 22.05 -22.18 -0.33
N ARG A 288 21.09 -22.33 0.59
CA ARG A 288 21.04 -23.44 1.56
C ARG A 288 19.71 -24.17 1.40
N CYS A 289 19.73 -25.42 0.98
CA CYS A 289 18.50 -26.21 0.89
C CYS A 289 17.73 -26.26 2.23
N ARG A 290 18.45 -26.35 3.33
CA ARG A 290 17.87 -26.41 4.70
C ARG A 290 17.07 -25.19 5.11
N ASP A 291 17.41 -24.03 4.54
CA ASP A 291 16.73 -22.76 4.82
C ASP A 291 15.60 -22.47 3.79
N MET A 292 15.52 -23.28 2.72
CA MET A 292 14.48 -23.20 1.69
C MET A 292 13.27 -24.09 1.99
N ALA A 293 13.46 -25.15 2.76
CA ALA A 293 12.44 -26.12 3.09
C ALA A 293 12.72 -26.78 4.43
N ASP A 294 11.73 -26.79 5.27
CA ASP A 294 11.73 -27.33 6.65
C ASP A 294 11.09 -28.71 6.78
N ASN A 295 10.56 -29.27 5.70
CA ASN A 295 10.01 -30.62 5.64
C ASN A 295 10.30 -31.30 4.29
N CYS A 296 10.15 -32.61 4.28
CA CYS A 296 10.45 -33.44 3.11
C CYS A 296 9.66 -33.00 1.87
N GLY A 297 8.36 -32.82 1.97
CA GLY A 297 7.52 -32.45 0.83
C GLY A 297 7.93 -31.15 0.18
N MET A 298 8.17 -30.11 1.00
CA MET A 298 8.67 -28.84 0.51
C MET A 298 10.05 -28.95 -0.14
N CYS A 299 10.94 -29.75 0.45
CA CYS A 299 12.28 -29.99 -0.08
C CYS A 299 12.23 -30.62 -1.48
N LEU A 300 11.45 -31.69 -1.64
CA LEU A 300 11.33 -32.37 -2.94
C LEU A 300 10.53 -31.56 -3.99
N ALA A 301 9.77 -30.56 -3.55
CA ALA A 301 9.05 -29.63 -4.43
C ALA A 301 9.87 -28.42 -4.88
N LEU A 302 11.07 -28.22 -4.33
CA LEU A 302 11.98 -27.16 -4.76
C LEU A 302 12.34 -27.29 -6.24
N ALA A 303 12.72 -26.19 -6.88
CA ALA A 303 13.11 -26.19 -8.27
C ALA A 303 14.33 -27.12 -8.49
N GLU A 304 14.29 -27.89 -9.57
CA GLU A 304 15.36 -28.87 -9.92
C GLU A 304 16.75 -28.24 -10.00
N LYS A 305 16.82 -26.98 -10.41
CA LYS A 305 18.07 -26.22 -10.53
C LYS A 305 18.91 -26.19 -9.24
N TYR A 306 18.30 -26.32 -8.06
CA TYR A 306 19.00 -26.31 -6.78
C TYR A 306 19.59 -27.70 -6.41
N GLY A 307 19.10 -28.78 -6.99
CA GLY A 307 19.58 -30.13 -6.70
C GLY A 307 19.37 -30.55 -5.24
N CYS A 308 18.37 -29.95 -4.55
CA CYS A 308 18.03 -30.30 -3.18
C CYS A 308 17.29 -31.64 -3.09
N GLY A 309 17.46 -32.35 -1.98
CA GLY A 309 16.76 -33.57 -1.63
C GLY A 309 16.67 -33.74 -0.13
N TRP A 310 15.87 -34.67 0.34
CA TRP A 310 15.64 -34.89 1.76
C TRP A 310 16.60 -35.91 2.33
N CYS A 311 17.42 -35.52 3.29
CA CYS A 311 18.29 -36.40 4.01
C CYS A 311 17.57 -36.97 5.23
N GLN A 312 17.25 -38.28 5.19
CA GLN A 312 16.49 -38.92 6.26
C GLN A 312 17.25 -39.05 7.59
N VAL A 313 18.59 -39.09 7.54
CA VAL A 313 19.43 -39.22 8.76
C VAL A 313 19.45 -37.93 9.56
N SER A 314 19.65 -36.80 8.87
CA SER A 314 19.69 -35.48 9.51
C SER A 314 18.30 -34.84 9.65
N ASP A 315 17.27 -35.44 9.03
CA ASP A 315 15.92 -34.92 8.93
C ASP A 315 15.89 -33.47 8.39
N ARG A 316 16.66 -33.24 7.31
CA ARG A 316 16.88 -31.92 6.71
C ARG A 316 16.91 -31.97 5.19
N CYS A 317 16.56 -30.82 4.60
CA CYS A 317 16.73 -30.58 3.17
C CYS A 317 18.18 -30.23 2.86
N GLU A 318 18.86 -31.05 2.05
CA GLU A 318 20.29 -30.86 1.74
C GLU A 318 20.59 -31.32 0.31
N VAL A 319 21.69 -30.85 -0.25
CA VAL A 319 22.23 -31.46 -1.49
C VAL A 319 22.86 -32.81 -1.14
N LYS A 320 22.93 -33.68 -2.15
CA LYS A 320 23.40 -35.07 -1.94
C LYS A 320 24.76 -35.16 -1.23
N ASP A 321 25.67 -34.26 -1.59
CA ASP A 321 27.05 -34.24 -1.02
C ASP A 321 27.12 -33.83 0.45
N GLN A 322 26.06 -33.21 0.97
CA GLN A 322 25.96 -32.81 2.39
C GLN A 322 25.19 -33.84 3.23
N CYS A 323 24.48 -34.79 2.63
CA CYS A 323 23.87 -35.89 3.33
C CYS A 323 24.90 -36.97 3.64
N ASP A 324 24.97 -37.40 4.89
CA ASP A 324 25.97 -38.34 5.38
C ASP A 324 25.95 -39.66 4.58
N GLN A 325 27.09 -40.01 3.96
CA GLN A 325 27.16 -41.06 2.94
C GLN A 325 27.16 -42.50 3.49
N GLY A 326 27.06 -42.68 4.81
CA GLY A 326 27.26 -43.98 5.41
C GLY A 326 26.05 -44.89 5.55
N THR A 327 24.88 -44.39 5.84
CA THR A 327 23.67 -45.19 6.18
C THR A 327 22.36 -44.52 5.78
N GLY A 328 22.39 -43.30 5.27
CA GLY A 328 21.21 -42.50 5.06
C GLY A 328 20.65 -42.55 3.66
N VAL A 329 19.36 -42.71 3.56
CA VAL A 329 18.65 -42.56 2.31
C VAL A 329 18.48 -41.07 2.06
N TRP A 330 19.09 -40.58 0.99
CA TRP A 330 18.83 -39.27 0.44
C TRP A 330 17.70 -39.38 -0.60
N LEU A 331 16.52 -38.83 -0.27
CA LEU A 331 15.37 -38.83 -1.16
C LEU A 331 15.53 -37.73 -2.21
N ASN A 332 15.50 -38.12 -3.45
CA ASN A 332 15.51 -37.20 -4.59
C ASN A 332 14.08 -36.81 -4.99
N ARG A 333 13.98 -35.87 -5.93
CA ARG A 333 12.70 -35.35 -6.43
C ARG A 333 11.71 -36.41 -6.95
N ASN A 334 12.19 -37.54 -7.44
CA ASN A 334 11.33 -38.58 -8.02
C ASN A 334 10.71 -39.51 -6.96
N GLN A 335 11.19 -39.44 -5.72
CA GLN A 335 10.72 -40.26 -4.60
C GLN A 335 9.62 -39.55 -3.82
N THR A 336 8.86 -40.31 -3.07
CA THR A 336 7.73 -39.81 -2.25
C THR A 336 8.15 -39.68 -0.80
N CYS A 337 7.73 -38.58 -0.18
CA CYS A 337 7.97 -38.36 1.24
C CYS A 337 7.13 -39.27 2.10
N PRO A 338 7.71 -39.94 3.08
CA PRO A 338 6.94 -40.64 4.09
C PRO A 338 6.20 -39.65 5.00
N ASN A 339 5.20 -40.19 5.76
CA ASN A 339 4.47 -39.47 6.82
C ASN A 339 3.78 -38.16 6.35
N PRO A 340 2.78 -38.23 5.46
CA PRO A 340 1.90 -37.10 5.25
C PRO A 340 1.19 -36.77 6.58
N GLU A 341 1.10 -35.49 6.92
CA GLU A 341 0.46 -35.04 8.16
C GLU A 341 -0.60 -34.00 7.84
N VAL A 342 -1.80 -34.19 8.40
CA VAL A 342 -2.88 -33.22 8.38
C VAL A 342 -2.78 -32.36 9.65
N ILE A 343 -2.34 -31.09 9.50
CA ILE A 343 -2.18 -30.18 10.64
C ILE A 343 -3.52 -29.58 11.05
N SER A 344 -4.28 -29.12 10.08
CA SER A 344 -5.60 -28.49 10.30
C SER A 344 -6.51 -28.67 9.09
N PHE A 345 -7.79 -28.55 9.33
CA PHE A 345 -8.78 -28.49 8.26
C PHE A 345 -9.95 -27.61 8.68
N GLU A 346 -10.58 -26.96 7.71
CA GLU A 346 -11.73 -26.08 7.88
C GLU A 346 -12.69 -26.22 6.70
N PRO A 347 -14.01 -26.17 6.95
CA PRO A 347 -14.67 -26.15 8.27
C PRO A 347 -14.58 -27.51 8.99
N GLN A 348 -14.83 -27.55 10.32
CA GLN A 348 -14.82 -28.77 11.10
C GLN A 348 -16.19 -29.48 11.11
N LEU A 349 -17.23 -28.74 10.74
CA LEU A 349 -18.62 -29.21 10.71
C LEU A 349 -19.20 -28.95 9.31
N GLY A 350 -20.08 -29.81 8.86
CA GLY A 350 -20.88 -29.62 7.67
C GLY A 350 -22.25 -30.26 7.77
N PRO A 351 -23.24 -29.83 6.97
CA PRO A 351 -24.56 -30.42 6.99
C PRO A 351 -24.50 -31.89 6.52
N TRP A 352 -25.37 -32.70 7.04
CA TRP A 352 -25.43 -34.12 6.64
C TRP A 352 -25.84 -34.32 5.16
N GLU A 353 -26.42 -33.33 4.51
CA GLU A 353 -26.63 -33.34 3.07
C GLU A 353 -25.32 -33.16 2.27
N GLY A 354 -24.24 -32.72 2.92
CA GLY A 354 -22.95 -32.52 2.32
C GLY A 354 -22.88 -31.26 1.46
N GLY A 355 -22.02 -31.28 0.45
CA GLY A 355 -21.78 -30.16 -0.40
C GLY A 355 -20.69 -29.20 0.13
N THR A 356 -19.97 -29.64 1.15
CA THR A 356 -18.99 -28.81 1.86
C THR A 356 -17.62 -28.85 1.18
N ASN A 357 -17.04 -27.70 0.95
CA ASN A 357 -15.65 -27.56 0.55
C ASN A 357 -14.76 -27.51 1.78
N ILE A 358 -13.85 -28.47 1.88
CA ILE A 358 -12.94 -28.58 3.02
C ILE A 358 -11.54 -28.17 2.58
N THR A 359 -10.96 -27.23 3.32
CA THR A 359 -9.58 -26.80 3.15
C THR A 359 -8.69 -27.54 4.14
N ILE A 360 -7.82 -28.38 3.64
CA ILE A 360 -6.90 -29.22 4.41
C ILE A 360 -5.50 -28.62 4.31
N ARG A 361 -4.89 -28.35 5.45
CA ARG A 361 -3.52 -27.84 5.56
C ARG A 361 -2.64 -28.89 6.24
N GLY A 362 -1.44 -29.06 5.70
CA GLY A 362 -0.54 -30.07 6.26
C GLY A 362 0.86 -30.01 5.66
N ILE A 363 1.61 -31.06 5.87
CA ILE A 363 2.93 -31.30 5.32
C ILE A 363 2.99 -32.64 4.61
N ASN A 364 3.85 -32.75 3.60
CA ASN A 364 4.01 -33.95 2.80
C ASN A 364 2.71 -34.43 2.09
N LEU A 365 1.82 -33.48 1.76
CA LEU A 365 0.54 -33.74 1.13
C LEU A 365 0.64 -33.88 -0.41
N GLY A 366 1.62 -34.66 -0.91
CA GLY A 366 1.87 -34.88 -2.32
C GLY A 366 2.69 -33.78 -3.01
N LYS A 367 3.47 -34.12 -4.01
CA LYS A 367 4.24 -33.20 -4.84
C LYS A 367 3.45 -32.73 -6.07
N THR A 368 2.57 -33.58 -6.55
CA THR A 368 1.69 -33.33 -7.69
C THR A 368 0.24 -33.61 -7.28
N PHE A 369 -0.70 -33.04 -8.04
CA PHE A 369 -2.12 -33.30 -7.80
C PHE A 369 -2.49 -34.79 -7.96
N ASN A 370 -1.82 -35.50 -8.87
CA ASN A 370 -2.07 -36.93 -9.11
C ASN A 370 -1.73 -37.80 -7.90
N ASP A 371 -0.77 -37.40 -7.07
CA ASP A 371 -0.33 -38.15 -5.88
C ASP A 371 -1.44 -38.24 -4.82
N ILE A 372 -2.39 -37.28 -4.82
CA ILE A 372 -3.49 -37.21 -3.85
C ILE A 372 -4.87 -37.46 -4.47
N TYR A 373 -4.94 -37.60 -5.79
CA TYR A 373 -6.22 -37.82 -6.48
C TYR A 373 -6.85 -39.18 -6.05
N GLY A 374 -8.09 -39.12 -5.58
CA GLY A 374 -8.79 -40.31 -5.01
C GLY A 374 -8.28 -40.77 -3.64
N GLY A 375 -7.26 -40.10 -3.08
CA GLY A 375 -6.67 -40.43 -1.77
C GLY A 375 -7.23 -39.64 -0.58
N VAL A 376 -8.16 -38.72 -0.79
CA VAL A 376 -8.69 -37.85 0.27
C VAL A 376 -10.05 -38.34 0.71
N SER A 377 -10.24 -38.52 2.02
CA SER A 377 -11.55 -38.87 2.61
C SER A 377 -11.80 -38.12 3.91
N VAL A 378 -13.06 -37.85 4.20
CA VAL A 378 -13.53 -37.11 5.37
C VAL A 378 -14.61 -37.89 6.06
N ALA A 379 -14.39 -38.26 7.32
CA ALA A 379 -15.28 -39.15 8.07
C ALA A 379 -15.66 -40.42 7.29
N GLY A 380 -14.74 -40.94 6.47
CA GLY A 380 -14.93 -42.11 5.65
C GLY A 380 -15.69 -41.88 4.33
N ILE A 381 -16.04 -40.65 4.00
CA ILE A 381 -16.64 -40.25 2.72
C ILE A 381 -15.53 -39.72 1.79
N PRO A 382 -15.47 -40.14 0.51
CA PRO A 382 -14.52 -39.59 -0.45
C PRO A 382 -14.66 -38.05 -0.56
N CYS A 383 -13.55 -37.34 -0.57
CA CYS A 383 -13.47 -35.90 -0.79
C CYS A 383 -12.76 -35.65 -2.10
N GLU A 384 -13.45 -35.03 -3.08
CA GLU A 384 -12.93 -34.78 -4.42
C GLU A 384 -12.06 -33.52 -4.44
N PRO A 385 -10.72 -33.59 -4.63
CA PRO A 385 -9.86 -32.44 -4.58
C PRO A 385 -9.95 -31.61 -5.86
N TYR A 386 -9.84 -30.27 -5.70
CA TYR A 386 -9.77 -29.31 -6.79
C TYR A 386 -8.33 -29.06 -7.25
N ALA A 387 -8.02 -29.38 -8.50
CA ALA A 387 -6.67 -29.22 -9.04
C ALA A 387 -6.16 -27.76 -9.04
N HIS A 388 -7.04 -26.81 -9.31
CA HIS A 388 -6.70 -25.38 -9.36
C HIS A 388 -6.51 -24.72 -7.99
N LEU A 389 -6.96 -25.35 -6.91
CA LEU A 389 -6.80 -24.89 -5.53
C LEU A 389 -5.74 -25.68 -4.75
N TYR A 390 -5.16 -26.70 -5.39
CA TYR A 390 -4.11 -27.50 -4.77
C TYR A 390 -2.78 -26.74 -4.74
N THR A 391 -2.19 -26.66 -3.54
CA THR A 391 -0.82 -26.18 -3.38
C THR A 391 0.08 -27.34 -2.96
N LYS A 392 1.08 -27.61 -3.77
CA LYS A 392 2.04 -28.71 -3.57
C LYS A 392 2.44 -28.85 -2.11
N THR A 393 2.32 -30.04 -1.59
CA THR A 393 2.70 -30.51 -0.24
C THR A 393 2.00 -29.86 0.95
N LYS A 394 1.25 -28.76 0.77
CA LYS A 394 0.75 -27.92 1.86
C LYS A 394 -0.76 -27.83 1.97
N LEU A 395 -1.45 -27.73 0.84
CA LEU A 395 -2.86 -27.37 0.81
C LEU A 395 -3.64 -28.24 -0.15
N ILE A 396 -4.73 -28.81 0.34
CA ILE A 396 -5.74 -29.48 -0.46
C ILE A 396 -7.08 -28.82 -0.17
N VAL A 397 -7.81 -28.44 -1.20
CA VAL A 397 -9.22 -28.07 -1.08
C VAL A 397 -10.02 -29.12 -1.82
N CYS A 398 -10.96 -29.75 -1.12
CA CYS A 398 -11.77 -30.82 -1.70
C CYS A 398 -13.24 -30.67 -1.35
N TYR A 399 -14.10 -31.21 -2.21
CA TYR A 399 -15.53 -31.23 -2.06
C TYR A 399 -15.96 -32.59 -1.45
N VAL A 400 -16.70 -32.56 -0.34
CA VAL A 400 -17.27 -33.73 0.29
C VAL A 400 -18.79 -33.71 0.18
N ASP A 401 -19.35 -34.83 -0.29
CA ASP A 401 -20.79 -35.06 -0.32
C ASP A 401 -21.31 -35.61 1.02
N GLY A 402 -22.60 -35.64 1.17
CA GLY A 402 -23.22 -36.20 2.40
C GLY A 402 -23.06 -37.70 2.52
N PRO A 403 -23.16 -38.25 3.73
CA PRO A 403 -23.09 -39.70 3.97
C PRO A 403 -24.28 -40.50 3.41
N GLY A 404 -25.27 -39.85 2.83
CA GLY A 404 -26.48 -40.51 2.31
C GLY A 404 -27.48 -40.99 3.36
N THR A 405 -27.21 -40.68 4.63
CA THR A 405 -28.06 -40.96 5.77
C THR A 405 -28.31 -39.68 6.54
N ASN A 406 -29.52 -39.50 7.09
CA ASN A 406 -29.86 -38.34 7.93
C ASN A 406 -29.46 -38.60 9.40
N GLU A 407 -28.24 -39.09 9.59
CA GLU A 407 -27.68 -39.37 10.91
C GLU A 407 -26.35 -38.66 11.08
N PRO A 408 -26.04 -38.11 12.27
CA PRO A 408 -24.76 -37.54 12.59
C PRO A 408 -23.62 -38.54 12.35
N ARG A 409 -22.62 -38.14 11.61
CA ARG A 409 -21.43 -38.94 11.34
C ARG A 409 -20.18 -38.20 11.69
N ARG A 410 -19.26 -38.84 12.38
CA ARG A 410 -18.01 -38.26 12.84
C ARG A 410 -16.83 -39.12 12.44
N GLY A 411 -15.75 -38.50 12.03
CA GLY A 411 -14.52 -39.21 11.70
C GLY A 411 -13.39 -38.29 11.26
N PRO A 412 -12.18 -38.83 11.14
CA PRO A 412 -11.00 -38.04 10.78
C PRO A 412 -11.00 -37.64 9.29
N VAL A 413 -10.21 -36.65 8.99
CA VAL A 413 -9.78 -36.33 7.63
C VAL A 413 -8.53 -37.14 7.33
N ILE A 414 -8.57 -37.93 6.28
CA ILE A 414 -7.47 -38.80 5.84
C ILE A 414 -6.97 -38.34 4.47
N VAL A 415 -5.66 -38.22 4.37
CA VAL A 415 -4.98 -38.00 3.10
C VAL A 415 -4.01 -39.15 2.84
N ARG A 416 -4.18 -39.81 1.72
CA ARG A 416 -3.24 -40.83 1.22
C ARG A 416 -2.41 -40.25 0.11
N VAL A 417 -1.09 -40.45 0.19
CA VAL A 417 -0.12 -40.04 -0.82
C VAL A 417 0.63 -41.31 -1.20
N GLU A 418 0.27 -41.92 -2.32
CA GLU A 418 0.73 -43.26 -2.72
C GLU A 418 0.46 -44.29 -1.58
N ASP A 419 1.53 -44.91 -1.05
CA ASP A 419 1.43 -45.90 0.03
C ASP A 419 1.38 -45.31 1.45
N PHE A 420 1.56 -44.01 1.58
CA PHE A 420 1.57 -43.33 2.88
C PHE A 420 0.21 -42.71 3.22
N ARG A 421 -0.15 -42.77 4.49
CA ARG A 421 -1.41 -42.26 5.00
C ARG A 421 -1.18 -41.26 6.14
N GLY A 422 -1.79 -40.09 6.00
CA GLY A 422 -1.91 -39.07 7.06
C GLY A 422 -3.34 -38.94 7.55
N GLU A 423 -3.49 -38.63 8.83
CA GLU A 423 -4.79 -38.54 9.49
C GLU A 423 -4.82 -37.29 10.39
N SER A 424 -5.97 -36.61 10.42
CA SER A 424 -6.16 -35.45 11.28
C SER A 424 -6.29 -35.81 12.74
N LYS A 425 -5.81 -34.95 13.65
CA LYS A 425 -5.98 -35.11 15.11
C LYS A 425 -7.42 -34.87 15.57
N HIS A 426 -8.15 -34.02 14.87
CA HIS A 426 -9.54 -33.70 15.14
C HIS A 426 -10.43 -34.35 14.11
N ASN A 427 -11.66 -34.66 14.52
CA ASN A 427 -12.66 -35.26 13.66
C ASN A 427 -13.50 -34.18 12.98
N TYR A 428 -13.90 -34.45 11.76
CA TYR A 428 -14.96 -33.75 11.06
C TYR A 428 -16.31 -34.33 11.42
N GLU A 429 -17.35 -33.52 11.56
CA GLU A 429 -18.68 -33.92 11.93
C GLU A 429 -19.72 -33.50 10.89
N PHE A 430 -20.51 -34.45 10.41
CA PHE A 430 -21.75 -34.20 9.68
C PHE A 430 -22.87 -33.99 10.70
N VAL A 431 -23.50 -32.82 10.65
CA VAL A 431 -24.49 -32.38 11.65
C VAL A 431 -25.78 -31.91 10.99
N ASP A 432 -26.84 -31.78 11.80
CA ASP A 432 -28.09 -31.14 11.38
C ASP A 432 -28.18 -29.71 11.97
N PRO A 433 -27.94 -28.66 11.19
CA PRO A 433 -28.19 -27.29 11.66
C PRO A 433 -29.64 -27.05 11.98
N VAL A 434 -29.94 -26.51 13.16
CA VAL A 434 -31.29 -26.21 13.63
C VAL A 434 -31.44 -24.77 14.03
N ILE A 435 -32.49 -24.11 13.57
CA ILE A 435 -32.80 -22.71 13.90
C ILE A 435 -33.85 -22.73 15.03
N ASP A 436 -33.54 -22.07 16.15
CA ASP A 436 -34.41 -22.04 17.32
C ASP A 436 -35.19 -20.72 17.46
N ALA A 437 -34.56 -19.57 17.18
CA ALA A 437 -35.16 -18.25 17.31
C ALA A 437 -34.48 -17.19 16.45
N ILE A 438 -35.22 -16.11 16.17
CA ILE A 438 -34.71 -14.90 15.50
C ILE A 438 -35.02 -13.66 16.31
N SER A 439 -34.12 -12.68 16.28
CA SER A 439 -34.30 -11.37 16.94
C SER A 439 -33.48 -10.27 16.25
N PRO A 440 -34.05 -9.11 15.94
CA PRO A 440 -35.47 -8.75 16.05
C PRO A 440 -36.36 -9.43 15.01
N LYS A 441 -37.69 -9.32 15.19
CA LYS A 441 -38.68 -9.88 14.27
C LYS A 441 -39.18 -8.87 13.23
N TYR A 442 -38.72 -7.64 13.28
CA TYR A 442 -39.10 -6.58 12.35
C TYR A 442 -37.95 -5.65 12.05
N GLY A 443 -38.01 -4.98 10.91
CA GLY A 443 -37.08 -3.94 10.49
C GLY A 443 -37.67 -3.13 9.31
N PRO A 444 -37.01 -2.00 8.96
CA PRO A 444 -37.49 -1.15 7.88
C PRO A 444 -37.38 -1.87 6.52
N ARG A 445 -38.28 -1.52 5.59
CA ARG A 445 -38.24 -2.10 4.25
C ARG A 445 -36.98 -1.74 3.47
N SER A 446 -36.31 -0.65 3.79
CA SER A 446 -34.99 -0.33 3.23
C SER A 446 -33.90 -1.33 3.64
N GLY A 447 -34.18 -2.24 4.58
CA GLY A 447 -33.26 -3.22 5.08
C GLY A 447 -32.21 -2.63 6.01
N GLY A 448 -31.11 -3.37 6.20
CA GLY A 448 -30.02 -2.96 7.09
C GLY A 448 -30.16 -3.47 8.51
N THR A 449 -31.26 -4.12 8.86
CA THR A 449 -31.47 -4.70 10.18
C THR A 449 -30.59 -5.93 10.37
N LYS A 450 -29.85 -5.96 11.48
CA LYS A 450 -29.07 -7.12 11.87
C LYS A 450 -29.92 -8.09 12.66
N ILE A 451 -30.18 -9.25 12.07
CA ILE A 451 -30.94 -10.33 12.69
C ILE A 451 -29.96 -11.28 13.34
N LYS A 452 -30.11 -11.51 14.64
CA LYS A 452 -29.49 -12.61 15.35
C LYS A 452 -30.36 -13.85 15.21
N ILE A 453 -29.74 -14.93 14.79
CA ILE A 453 -30.35 -16.23 14.56
C ILE A 453 -29.72 -17.19 15.54
N ASN A 454 -30.47 -17.58 16.55
CA ASN A 454 -30.02 -18.57 17.54
C ASN A 454 -30.39 -19.99 17.10
N GLY A 455 -29.51 -20.93 17.36
CA GLY A 455 -29.70 -22.30 16.95
C GLY A 455 -28.59 -23.22 17.35
N LYS A 456 -28.46 -24.32 16.63
CA LYS A 456 -27.37 -25.29 16.82
C LYS A 456 -26.66 -25.50 15.51
N TYR A 457 -25.33 -25.57 15.56
CA TYR A 457 -24.47 -25.78 14.40
C TYR A 457 -24.63 -24.67 13.31
N MET A 458 -24.82 -23.41 13.75
CA MET A 458 -25.04 -22.30 12.86
C MET A 458 -23.83 -21.96 11.99
N ASN A 459 -22.68 -22.55 12.27
CA ASN A 459 -21.42 -22.43 11.51
C ASN A 459 -21.10 -23.70 10.68
N ALA A 460 -22.06 -24.60 10.46
CA ALA A 460 -21.84 -25.82 9.71
C ALA A 460 -21.74 -25.54 8.21
N GLY A 461 -20.66 -26.02 7.58
CA GLY A 461 -20.46 -25.91 6.14
C GLY A 461 -19.49 -24.83 5.70
N SER A 462 -19.20 -24.82 4.41
CA SER A 462 -18.27 -23.89 3.77
C SER A 462 -18.94 -22.63 3.23
N ARG A 463 -20.23 -22.71 2.95
CA ARG A 463 -21.04 -21.59 2.44
C ARG A 463 -22.39 -21.54 3.16
N ILE A 464 -22.56 -20.50 3.96
CA ILE A 464 -23.77 -20.24 4.70
C ILE A 464 -24.46 -19.02 4.10
N GLN A 465 -25.75 -19.15 3.79
CA GLN A 465 -26.58 -18.10 3.21
C GLN A 465 -27.89 -18.00 3.98
N ALA A 466 -28.41 -16.79 4.14
CA ALA A 466 -29.71 -16.55 4.76
C ALA A 466 -30.60 -15.73 3.83
N PHE A 467 -31.89 -15.96 3.90
CA PHE A 467 -32.92 -15.28 3.11
C PHE A 467 -34.17 -15.07 3.99
N ILE A 468 -34.85 -13.97 3.77
CA ILE A 468 -36.23 -13.77 4.23
C ILE A 468 -37.14 -14.03 3.01
N ASP A 469 -37.75 -15.21 2.94
CA ASP A 469 -38.34 -15.78 1.74
C ASP A 469 -37.35 -15.79 0.56
N ASP A 470 -37.46 -14.82 -0.34
CA ASP A 470 -36.62 -14.63 -1.52
C ASP A 470 -35.59 -13.48 -1.38
N ILE A 471 -35.70 -12.67 -0.32
CA ILE A 471 -34.81 -11.53 -0.08
C ILE A 471 -33.55 -11.98 0.65
N PRO A 472 -32.34 -11.72 0.09
CA PRO A 472 -31.10 -12.07 0.76
C PRO A 472 -30.94 -11.37 2.12
N CYS A 473 -30.47 -12.12 3.13
CA CYS A 473 -29.96 -11.60 4.39
C CYS A 473 -28.45 -11.91 4.44
N GLU A 474 -27.63 -10.90 4.28
CA GLU A 474 -26.18 -11.06 4.20
C GLU A 474 -25.60 -11.54 5.53
N ILE A 475 -24.97 -12.70 5.54
CA ILE A 475 -24.31 -13.25 6.74
C ILE A 475 -23.11 -12.38 7.12
N ILE A 476 -23.12 -11.86 8.34
CA ILE A 476 -22.04 -11.05 8.92
C ILE A 476 -21.08 -11.92 9.73
N GLY A 477 -21.62 -12.91 10.46
CA GLY A 477 -20.84 -13.80 11.28
C GLY A 477 -21.63 -15.05 11.69
N THR A 478 -20.89 -16.10 12.03
CA THR A 478 -21.46 -17.36 12.50
C THR A 478 -20.62 -17.94 13.63
N SER A 479 -21.28 -18.56 14.59
CA SER A 479 -20.72 -19.38 15.66
C SER A 479 -21.47 -20.70 15.73
N ALA A 480 -21.13 -21.55 16.66
CA ALA A 480 -21.86 -22.82 16.84
C ALA A 480 -23.35 -22.64 17.23
N GLU A 481 -23.67 -21.57 17.96
CA GLU A 481 -24.99 -21.33 18.54
C GLU A 481 -25.73 -20.13 17.95
N GLU A 482 -25.02 -19.26 17.21
CA GLU A 482 -25.56 -18.00 16.71
C GLU A 482 -25.03 -17.71 15.29
N ALA A 483 -25.92 -17.23 14.43
CA ALA A 483 -25.57 -16.58 13.19
C ALA A 483 -26.15 -15.16 13.19
N GLU A 484 -25.46 -14.22 12.57
CA GLU A 484 -25.93 -12.85 12.39
C GLU A 484 -25.99 -12.52 10.91
N CYS A 485 -27.11 -12.01 10.46
CA CYS A 485 -27.25 -11.54 9.09
C CYS A 485 -27.85 -10.13 9.00
N LYS A 486 -27.50 -9.40 7.96
CA LYS A 486 -28.03 -8.07 7.65
C LYS A 486 -29.04 -8.14 6.51
N THR A 487 -30.26 -7.65 6.73
CA THR A 487 -31.34 -7.71 5.77
C THR A 487 -31.09 -6.80 4.56
N SER A 488 -31.40 -7.26 3.36
CA SER A 488 -31.49 -6.45 2.16
C SER A 488 -32.85 -5.74 2.09
N ALA A 489 -32.96 -4.75 1.19
CA ALA A 489 -34.21 -4.00 1.00
C ALA A 489 -35.35 -4.87 0.43
N SER A 490 -36.56 -4.61 0.87
CA SER A 490 -37.80 -5.16 0.32
C SER A 490 -38.49 -4.11 -0.55
N ASP A 491 -39.11 -4.55 -1.65
CA ASP A 491 -39.93 -3.69 -2.55
C ASP A 491 -41.19 -3.16 -1.88
N ARG A 492 -41.70 -3.88 -0.86
CA ARG A 492 -42.94 -3.57 -0.14
C ARG A 492 -42.90 -4.06 1.29
N GLN A 493 -43.85 -3.57 2.09
CA GLN A 493 -44.12 -4.13 3.41
C GLN A 493 -44.60 -5.58 3.26
N ARG A 494 -43.96 -6.52 3.96
CA ARG A 494 -44.32 -7.92 3.93
C ARG A 494 -43.72 -8.69 5.11
N SER A 495 -44.31 -9.83 5.45
CA SER A 495 -43.73 -10.78 6.39
C SER A 495 -43.19 -11.99 5.64
N GLY A 496 -42.03 -12.49 6.02
CA GLY A 496 -41.38 -13.62 5.39
C GLY A 496 -40.76 -14.59 6.39
N LYS A 497 -40.58 -15.85 5.95
CA LYS A 497 -39.89 -16.88 6.73
C LYS A 497 -38.40 -16.77 6.58
N LEU A 498 -37.65 -16.98 7.66
CA LEU A 498 -36.19 -17.13 7.55
C LEU A 498 -35.88 -18.50 6.94
N ARG A 499 -35.06 -18.47 5.91
CA ARG A 499 -34.50 -19.63 5.24
C ARG A 499 -32.97 -19.54 5.28
N MET A 500 -32.33 -20.57 5.80
CA MET A 500 -30.87 -20.67 5.79
C MET A 500 -30.43 -21.86 4.96
N LYS A 501 -29.40 -21.64 4.14
CA LYS A 501 -28.73 -22.67 3.38
C LYS A 501 -27.33 -22.90 3.94
N PHE A 502 -27.06 -24.13 4.27
CA PHE A 502 -25.76 -24.63 4.73
C PHE A 502 -25.24 -25.59 3.65
N ASP A 503 -24.43 -25.09 2.72
CA ASP A 503 -24.02 -25.83 1.52
C ASP A 503 -25.26 -26.46 0.79
N LYS A 504 -25.42 -27.82 0.79
CA LYS A 504 -26.62 -28.49 0.25
C LYS A 504 -27.80 -28.53 1.21
N GLY A 505 -27.57 -28.31 2.49
CA GLY A 505 -28.62 -28.31 3.51
C GLY A 505 -29.50 -27.08 3.44
N ASP A 506 -30.80 -27.23 3.56
CA ASP A 506 -31.80 -26.17 3.51
C ASP A 506 -32.68 -26.20 4.76
N ARG A 507 -32.74 -25.12 5.51
CA ARG A 507 -33.49 -25.00 6.75
C ARG A 507 -34.42 -23.81 6.69
N ILE A 508 -35.72 -24.06 6.92
CA ILE A 508 -36.77 -23.05 6.95
C ILE A 508 -37.24 -22.91 8.40
N PHE A 509 -37.21 -21.68 8.90
CA PHE A 509 -37.76 -21.35 10.21
C PHE A 509 -39.12 -20.67 10.05
N ASP A 510 -40.18 -21.26 10.54
CA ASP A 510 -41.57 -20.81 10.37
C ASP A 510 -42.29 -20.55 11.70
N LYS A 511 -41.61 -20.72 12.84
CA LYS A 511 -42.17 -20.38 14.15
C LYS A 511 -42.43 -18.92 14.35
N ASP A 512 -41.52 -18.09 13.84
CA ASP A 512 -41.62 -16.63 13.85
C ASP A 512 -41.34 -16.12 12.46
N LEU A 513 -42.09 -15.10 12.04
CA LEU A 513 -41.88 -14.40 10.76
C LEU A 513 -41.09 -13.14 11.01
N PHE A 514 -40.26 -12.74 10.03
CA PHE A 514 -39.66 -11.41 10.01
C PHE A 514 -40.56 -10.47 9.21
N GLU A 515 -40.89 -9.31 9.77
CA GLU A 515 -41.76 -8.33 9.14
C GLU A 515 -40.95 -7.13 8.64
N TYR A 516 -41.02 -6.86 7.33
CA TYR A 516 -40.58 -5.61 6.74
C TYR A 516 -41.66 -4.57 6.93
N VAL A 517 -41.41 -3.57 7.75
CA VAL A 517 -42.33 -2.43 8.01
C VAL A 517 -41.94 -1.24 7.15
N GLU A 518 -42.88 -0.29 6.97
CA GLU A 518 -42.59 0.96 6.28
C GLU A 518 -41.42 1.69 6.97
N ASP A 519 -40.61 2.36 6.13
CA ASP A 519 -39.44 3.10 6.63
C ASP A 519 -39.86 4.18 7.65
N PRO A 520 -39.01 4.46 8.65
CA PRO A 520 -39.25 5.54 9.58
C PRO A 520 -39.22 6.89 8.87
N THR A 521 -40.00 7.81 9.39
CA THR A 521 -39.99 9.20 8.98
C THR A 521 -39.77 10.10 10.19
N ILE A 522 -39.02 11.18 10.02
CA ILE A 522 -38.83 12.19 11.04
C ILE A 522 -39.73 13.38 10.75
N GLU A 523 -40.54 13.77 11.73
CA GLU A 523 -41.44 14.92 11.63
C GLU A 523 -40.80 16.17 12.27
N SER A 524 -40.10 16.03 13.39
CA SER A 524 -39.38 17.13 14.01
C SER A 524 -38.18 16.64 14.84
N ALA A 525 -37.17 17.51 14.96
CA ALA A 525 -36.08 17.37 15.91
C ALA A 525 -35.91 18.69 16.66
N GLU A 526 -36.02 18.67 18.00
CA GLU A 526 -36.14 19.86 18.82
C GLU A 526 -35.22 19.75 20.05
N SER A 527 -34.51 20.85 20.34
CA SER A 527 -33.85 21.03 21.65
C SER A 527 -34.71 21.92 22.48
N GLY A 528 -35.22 21.42 23.63
CA GLY A 528 -36.02 22.23 24.52
C GLY A 528 -37.42 21.70 24.83
N VAL A 529 -38.18 22.45 25.67
CA VAL A 529 -39.55 22.11 26.05
C VAL A 529 -40.47 22.19 24.84
N ALA A 530 -41.31 21.17 24.65
CA ALA A 530 -42.29 21.11 23.60
C ALA A 530 -43.12 22.38 23.51
N GLY A 531 -43.08 23.07 22.35
CA GLY A 531 -43.93 24.24 22.03
C GLY A 531 -43.20 25.55 21.69
N GLN A 532 -41.88 25.61 21.82
CA GLN A 532 -41.04 26.70 21.29
C GLN A 532 -40.37 26.27 20.00
N VAL A 533 -39.80 27.20 19.24
CA VAL A 533 -39.24 26.99 17.90
C VAL A 533 -38.54 25.63 17.73
N LYS A 534 -39.01 24.84 16.78
CA LYS A 534 -38.55 23.47 16.43
C LYS A 534 -37.17 23.49 15.77
N ILE A 535 -36.12 23.76 16.52
CA ILE A 535 -34.74 23.82 16.00
C ILE A 535 -33.83 22.95 16.88
N PRO A 536 -33.08 22.00 16.29
CA PRO A 536 -32.07 21.27 17.03
C PRO A 536 -30.86 22.16 17.31
N LYS A 537 -30.44 22.21 18.58
CA LYS A 537 -29.29 22.99 19.07
C LYS A 537 -28.26 22.08 19.71
N GLY A 538 -27.02 22.49 19.69
CA GLY A 538 -25.94 21.81 20.41
C GLY A 538 -24.79 22.73 20.73
N ILE A 539 -23.83 22.18 21.44
CA ILE A 539 -22.54 22.77 21.79
C ILE A 539 -21.42 21.86 21.34
N PRO A 540 -20.20 22.36 21.13
CA PRO A 540 -19.06 21.50 20.72
C PRO A 540 -18.79 20.33 21.66
N ALA A 541 -19.00 20.47 22.94
CA ALA A 541 -18.88 19.39 23.93
C ALA A 541 -19.93 18.28 23.75
N GLY A 542 -21.01 18.55 23.01
CA GLY A 542 -22.13 17.63 22.83
C GLY A 542 -23.03 17.48 24.05
N GLY A 543 -23.82 16.43 24.08
CA GLY A 543 -24.62 16.03 25.24
C GLY A 543 -25.99 16.71 25.40
N ILE A 544 -26.31 17.72 24.58
CA ILE A 544 -27.62 18.40 24.66
C ILE A 544 -28.71 17.43 24.19
N ARG A 545 -29.77 17.33 25.01
CA ARG A 545 -30.90 16.46 24.68
C ARG A 545 -31.73 17.02 23.53
N ILE A 546 -31.91 16.19 22.51
CA ILE A 546 -32.73 16.47 21.31
C ILE A 546 -33.91 15.51 21.31
N SER A 547 -35.11 16.04 21.40
CA SER A 547 -36.35 15.26 21.25
C SER A 547 -36.71 15.15 19.79
N VAL A 548 -36.89 13.92 19.32
CA VAL A 548 -37.22 13.64 17.93
C VAL A 548 -38.58 12.97 17.85
N SER A 549 -39.46 13.53 17.03
CA SER A 549 -40.77 12.93 16.72
C SER A 549 -40.80 12.40 15.28
N GLY A 550 -41.53 11.33 15.07
CA GLY A 550 -41.64 10.69 13.78
C GLY A 550 -42.60 9.50 13.78
N LYS A 551 -42.42 8.60 12.81
CA LYS A 551 -43.18 7.37 12.69
C LYS A 551 -42.26 6.19 12.50
N ASN A 552 -42.67 5.02 12.97
CA ASN A 552 -41.97 3.75 12.82
C ASN A 552 -40.58 3.70 13.46
N LEU A 553 -40.35 4.52 14.47
CA LEU A 553 -39.05 4.62 15.15
C LEU A 553 -38.71 3.39 16.00
N ALA A 554 -39.73 2.64 16.47
CA ALA A 554 -39.53 1.45 17.28
C ALA A 554 -38.92 0.25 16.53
N TYR A 555 -38.92 0.30 15.22
CA TYR A 555 -38.45 -0.81 14.36
C TYR A 555 -37.01 -0.69 13.88
N ILE A 556 -36.27 0.31 14.38
CA ILE A 556 -34.89 0.61 14.00
C ILE A 556 -33.92 0.16 15.07
N GLN A 557 -32.81 -0.40 14.64
CA GLN A 557 -31.69 -0.72 15.53
C GLN A 557 -30.71 0.46 15.66
N ASN A 558 -30.28 0.71 16.89
CA ASN A 558 -29.21 1.66 17.19
C ASN A 558 -29.26 2.98 16.42
N PRO A 559 -30.37 3.72 16.44
CA PRO A 559 -30.48 4.99 15.74
C PRO A 559 -29.42 5.96 16.26
N ARG A 560 -28.80 6.71 15.37
CA ARG A 560 -27.79 7.71 15.68
C ARG A 560 -28.11 9.01 14.98
N MET A 561 -27.96 10.13 15.69
CA MET A 561 -27.96 11.46 15.10
C MET A 561 -26.57 11.81 14.62
N TYR A 562 -26.44 12.44 13.46
CA TYR A 562 -25.18 12.97 12.99
C TYR A 562 -25.30 14.44 12.57
N VAL A 563 -24.14 15.13 12.64
CA VAL A 563 -23.98 16.51 12.20
C VAL A 563 -22.71 16.58 11.34
N TYR A 564 -22.77 17.32 10.23
CA TYR A 564 -21.61 17.61 9.40
C TYR A 564 -21.00 18.96 9.77
N TYR A 565 -19.69 18.94 10.04
CA TYR A 565 -18.87 20.14 10.14
C TYR A 565 -17.72 20.05 9.15
N LYS A 566 -17.71 20.93 8.15
CA LYS A 566 -16.86 20.82 6.96
C LYS A 566 -17.07 19.43 6.32
N ASP A 567 -16.02 18.67 6.07
CA ASP A 567 -16.13 17.35 5.44
C ASP A 567 -16.14 16.18 6.45
N LYS A 568 -16.32 16.48 7.75
CA LYS A 568 -16.34 15.47 8.81
C LYS A 568 -17.74 15.27 9.37
N GLN A 569 -18.10 14.00 9.59
CA GLN A 569 -19.35 13.59 10.23
C GLN A 569 -19.10 13.25 11.70
N PHE A 570 -19.84 13.91 12.59
CA PHE A 570 -19.85 13.62 14.02
C PHE A 570 -21.20 13.01 14.39
N SER A 571 -21.23 11.95 15.19
CA SER A 571 -22.46 11.24 15.51
C SER A 571 -22.57 10.87 16.97
N SER A 572 -23.82 10.80 17.46
CA SER A 572 -24.18 10.41 18.81
C SER A 572 -25.33 9.39 18.79
N THR A 573 -25.52 8.67 19.89
CA THR A 573 -26.57 7.65 20.01
C THR A 573 -27.93 8.27 20.31
N CYS A 574 -28.99 7.65 19.82
CA CYS A 574 -30.37 7.95 20.16
C CYS A 574 -30.98 6.78 20.92
N VAL A 575 -31.94 7.07 21.79
CA VAL A 575 -32.75 6.10 22.52
C VAL A 575 -34.20 6.21 22.06
N VAL A 576 -34.74 5.12 21.55
CA VAL A 576 -36.15 5.04 21.13
C VAL A 576 -37.01 4.94 22.39
N LEU A 577 -37.97 5.86 22.56
CA LEU A 577 -38.90 5.91 23.67
C LEU A 577 -40.25 5.29 23.31
N SER A 578 -40.67 5.44 22.05
CA SER A 578 -41.91 4.88 21.53
C SER A 578 -41.83 4.79 19.99
N ASN A 579 -42.86 4.25 19.34
CA ASN A 579 -42.94 4.21 17.88
C ASN A 579 -42.92 5.62 17.22
N SER A 580 -43.27 6.65 18.00
CA SER A 580 -43.37 8.05 17.49
C SER A 580 -42.31 8.98 18.09
N ASN A 581 -41.56 8.57 19.09
CA ASN A 581 -40.64 9.45 19.80
C ASN A 581 -39.31 8.75 20.13
N MET A 582 -38.23 9.48 19.95
CA MET A 582 -36.89 9.10 20.43
C MET A 582 -36.17 10.31 21.01
N ALA A 583 -35.20 10.08 21.88
CA ALA A 583 -34.32 11.08 22.44
C ALA A 583 -32.88 10.83 21.97
N CYS A 584 -32.25 11.87 21.43
CA CYS A 584 -30.85 11.85 21.02
C CYS A 584 -30.04 12.82 21.88
N SER A 585 -28.74 12.58 22.01
CA SER A 585 -27.80 13.58 22.51
C SER A 585 -27.16 14.30 21.32
N SER A 586 -26.89 15.59 21.41
CA SER A 586 -26.10 16.25 20.38
C SER A 586 -24.69 15.65 20.33
N PRO A 587 -24.09 15.46 19.14
CA PRO A 587 -22.75 14.89 19.05
C PRO A 587 -21.67 15.86 19.52
N THR A 588 -20.56 15.34 20.03
CA THR A 588 -19.34 16.12 20.28
C THR A 588 -18.73 16.49 18.93
N ILE A 589 -18.41 17.75 18.72
CA ILE A 589 -17.93 18.30 17.45
C ILE A 589 -16.56 18.94 17.64
N GLU A 590 -15.55 18.44 16.94
CA GLU A 590 -14.26 19.11 16.84
C GLU A 590 -14.34 20.30 15.88
N PHE A 591 -13.93 21.47 16.33
CA PHE A 591 -14.06 22.72 15.56
C PHE A 591 -12.72 23.47 15.48
N ASP A 592 -12.52 24.19 14.38
CA ASP A 592 -11.34 25.04 14.16
C ASP A 592 -11.60 26.49 14.55
N LYS A 593 -12.87 26.93 14.46
CA LYS A 593 -13.32 28.28 14.79
C LYS A 593 -14.44 28.20 15.79
N GLU A 594 -14.29 28.89 16.92
CA GLU A 594 -15.29 28.92 17.96
C GLU A 594 -16.64 29.51 17.45
N PRO A 595 -17.77 28.83 17.72
CA PRO A 595 -19.07 29.36 17.38
C PRO A 595 -19.35 30.71 18.08
N ASP A 596 -20.10 31.59 17.45
CA ASP A 596 -20.54 32.84 18.03
C ASP A 596 -21.89 32.65 18.75
N ALA A 597 -22.02 33.20 19.98
CA ALA A 597 -23.23 33.09 20.79
C ALA A 597 -24.42 33.84 20.22
N GLU A 598 -24.21 34.94 19.49
CA GLU A 598 -25.29 35.72 18.87
C GLU A 598 -25.60 35.30 17.45
N ASN A 599 -24.60 34.65 16.78
CA ASN A 599 -24.76 34.13 15.40
C ASN A 599 -24.21 32.69 15.31
N PRO A 600 -25.01 31.70 15.80
CA PRO A 600 -24.58 30.30 15.86
C PRO A 600 -24.30 29.73 14.45
N MET A 601 -23.39 28.74 14.39
CA MET A 601 -23.12 28.03 13.15
C MET A 601 -24.32 27.18 12.74
N LYS A 602 -24.70 27.27 11.47
CA LYS A 602 -25.75 26.44 10.87
C LYS A 602 -25.08 25.23 10.21
N LEU A 603 -25.40 24.05 10.70
CA LEU A 603 -24.81 22.79 10.25
C LEU A 603 -25.88 21.86 9.66
N GLU A 604 -25.45 21.03 8.73
CA GLU A 604 -26.28 19.95 8.19
C GLU A 604 -26.35 18.80 9.21
N TYR A 605 -27.52 18.20 9.34
CA TYR A 605 -27.74 17.07 10.23
C TYR A 605 -28.72 16.05 9.63
N GLY A 606 -28.70 14.87 10.20
CA GLY A 606 -29.62 13.79 9.85
C GLY A 606 -29.49 12.63 10.83
N PHE A 607 -30.11 11.51 10.45
CA PHE A 607 -30.11 10.29 11.27
C PHE A 607 -29.58 9.11 10.46
N LEU A 608 -28.84 8.24 11.14
CA LEU A 608 -28.44 6.95 10.67
C LEU A 608 -29.36 5.91 11.29
N MET A 609 -30.18 5.29 10.48
CA MET A 609 -31.20 4.32 10.87
C MET A 609 -31.18 3.16 9.89
N ASP A 610 -30.52 2.07 10.25
CA ASP A 610 -30.33 0.91 9.38
C ASP A 610 -29.89 1.36 7.95
N ASN A 611 -30.57 0.95 6.87
CA ASN A 611 -30.27 1.42 5.50
C ASN A 611 -31.24 2.53 5.02
N VAL A 612 -31.98 3.17 5.92
CA VAL A 612 -32.99 4.16 5.55
C VAL A 612 -32.32 5.46 5.09
N THR A 613 -32.58 5.87 3.87
CA THR A 613 -32.00 7.09 3.29
C THR A 613 -32.88 8.34 3.49
N GLY A 614 -34.20 8.17 3.65
CA GLY A 614 -35.15 9.27 3.80
C GLY A 614 -35.01 10.11 5.08
N VAL A 615 -34.24 9.65 6.04
CA VAL A 615 -33.96 10.36 7.31
C VAL A 615 -32.57 11.01 7.33
N GLN A 616 -31.85 10.94 6.20
CA GLN A 616 -30.54 11.57 6.03
C GLN A 616 -30.72 12.99 5.48
N ASN A 617 -29.81 13.88 5.88
CA ASN A 617 -29.74 15.26 5.40
C ASN A 617 -31.05 16.07 5.56
N LEU A 618 -31.60 16.07 6.79
CA LEU A 618 -32.88 16.73 7.12
C LEU A 618 -32.79 18.26 7.12
N SER A 619 -31.63 18.85 7.08
CA SER A 619 -31.45 20.31 7.02
C SER A 619 -32.03 20.98 5.77
N MET A 620 -32.31 20.21 4.73
CA MET A 620 -32.96 20.70 3.51
C MET A 620 -34.48 20.90 3.70
N ASP A 621 -35.12 20.01 4.47
CA ASP A 621 -36.59 19.98 4.67
C ASP A 621 -36.98 20.59 6.03
N HIS A 622 -36.01 20.75 6.95
CA HIS A 622 -36.18 21.26 8.31
C HIS A 622 -35.16 22.36 8.61
N ASN A 623 -35.28 22.98 9.79
CA ASN A 623 -34.31 23.96 10.25
C ASN A 623 -32.92 23.30 10.43
N PRO A 624 -31.81 24.03 10.12
CA PRO A 624 -30.47 23.51 10.32
C PRO A 624 -30.17 23.29 11.81
N PHE A 625 -29.17 22.44 12.11
CA PHE A 625 -28.63 22.30 13.45
C PHE A 625 -27.84 23.56 13.80
N LEU A 626 -28.16 24.15 14.98
CA LEU A 626 -27.49 25.37 15.45
C LEU A 626 -26.43 25.01 16.49
N LEU A 627 -25.15 25.25 16.14
CA LEU A 627 -24.02 25.05 17.04
C LEU A 627 -23.69 26.38 17.76
N TYR A 628 -23.89 26.40 19.09
CA TYR A 628 -23.53 27.49 19.98
C TYR A 628 -22.19 27.22 20.67
N PRO A 629 -21.50 28.25 21.23
CA PRO A 629 -20.28 28.01 21.99
C PRO A 629 -20.57 27.20 23.28
N ASN A 630 -19.54 26.53 23.77
CA ASN A 630 -19.65 25.88 25.08
C ASN A 630 -19.99 26.88 26.19
N PRO A 631 -20.83 26.51 27.16
CA PRO A 631 -21.01 27.32 28.37
C PRO A 631 -19.70 27.43 29.12
N ILE A 632 -19.43 28.61 29.67
CA ILE A 632 -18.25 28.90 30.49
C ILE A 632 -18.73 29.19 31.89
N TYR A 633 -18.25 28.45 32.87
CA TYR A 633 -18.56 28.66 34.28
C TYR A 633 -17.41 29.38 34.95
N ASP A 634 -17.73 30.44 35.70
CA ASP A 634 -16.75 31.22 36.43
C ASP A 634 -16.34 30.49 37.72
N LYS A 635 -15.08 30.60 38.08
CA LYS A 635 -14.61 30.15 39.39
C LYS A 635 -15.21 31.01 40.49
N PHE A 636 -15.35 30.47 41.67
CA PHE A 636 -15.78 31.25 42.84
C PHE A 636 -14.69 32.27 43.20
N ASP A 637 -15.12 33.49 43.58
CA ASP A 637 -14.23 34.66 43.83
C ASP A 637 -13.10 34.39 44.84
N GLU A 638 -13.35 33.55 45.85
CA GLU A 638 -12.38 33.17 46.89
C GLU A 638 -11.90 31.72 46.78
N GLU A 639 -12.09 31.09 45.59
CA GLU A 639 -11.85 29.66 45.34
C GLU A 639 -12.71 28.73 46.23
N VAL A 640 -13.38 29.24 47.25
CA VAL A 640 -14.27 28.51 48.15
C VAL A 640 -15.58 29.27 48.29
N LYS A 641 -16.72 28.60 48.12
CA LYS A 641 -18.05 29.17 48.29
C LYS A 641 -18.68 28.67 49.57
N TYR A 642 -18.93 29.61 50.53
CA TYR A 642 -19.76 29.35 51.67
C TYR A 642 -21.21 29.67 51.34
N TYR A 643 -22.13 28.71 51.53
CA TYR A 643 -23.56 28.96 51.36
C TYR A 643 -24.32 28.67 52.63
N LYS A 644 -25.22 29.59 53.01
CA LYS A 644 -26.12 29.45 54.14
C LYS A 644 -27.58 29.45 53.68
N SER A 645 -27.84 29.49 52.39
CA SER A 645 -29.16 29.49 51.80
C SER A 645 -29.52 28.14 51.18
N ASP A 646 -30.78 27.93 50.88
CA ASP A 646 -31.29 26.74 50.22
C ASP A 646 -30.79 26.57 48.74
N TYR A 647 -30.04 27.56 48.24
CA TYR A 647 -29.62 27.61 46.84
C TYR A 647 -28.15 27.99 46.70
N LEU A 648 -27.46 27.29 45.81
CA LEU A 648 -26.11 27.60 45.31
C LEU A 648 -26.22 28.25 43.94
N THR A 649 -25.58 29.41 43.79
CA THR A 649 -25.53 30.15 42.54
C THR A 649 -24.14 30.09 41.93
N ILE A 650 -24.07 29.74 40.66
CA ILE A 650 -22.84 29.65 39.85
C ILE A 650 -22.99 30.63 38.70
N ASN A 651 -22.03 31.53 38.55
CA ASN A 651 -22.01 32.50 37.45
C ASN A 651 -21.29 31.95 36.25
N GLY A 652 -21.54 32.53 35.10
CA GLY A 652 -20.87 32.08 33.86
C GLY A 652 -21.32 32.87 32.63
N GLN A 653 -20.98 32.35 31.46
CA GLN A 653 -21.32 32.96 30.18
C GLN A 653 -21.94 31.91 29.24
N HIS A 654 -22.91 32.33 28.45
CA HIS A 654 -23.57 31.51 27.41
C HIS A 654 -24.30 30.27 27.95
N LEU A 655 -24.69 30.25 29.23
CA LEU A 655 -25.18 29.06 29.93
C LEU A 655 -26.50 28.52 29.36
N ASP A 656 -27.40 29.40 28.89
CA ASP A 656 -28.74 29.06 28.37
C ASP A 656 -28.88 29.06 26.84
N ARG A 657 -27.78 29.20 26.10
CA ARG A 657 -27.88 29.37 24.64
C ARG A 657 -28.37 28.08 23.92
N ALA A 658 -27.81 26.95 24.30
CA ALA A 658 -28.21 25.64 23.78
C ALA A 658 -28.75 24.72 24.90
N CYS A 659 -28.30 24.92 26.11
CA CYS A 659 -28.62 24.10 27.28
C CYS A 659 -29.90 24.57 27.99
N GLN A 660 -30.60 23.61 28.57
CA GLN A 660 -31.72 23.81 29.48
C GLN A 660 -31.35 23.29 30.88
N GLU A 661 -32.20 23.59 31.86
CA GLU A 661 -32.03 23.12 33.24
C GLU A 661 -31.82 21.59 33.30
N SER A 662 -32.53 20.84 32.45
CA SER A 662 -32.45 19.37 32.36
C SER A 662 -31.18 18.84 31.69
N ASP A 663 -30.44 19.67 30.98
CA ASP A 663 -29.21 19.29 30.28
C ASP A 663 -27.96 19.51 31.14
N VAL A 664 -28.12 20.20 32.27
CA VAL A 664 -27.01 20.54 33.14
C VAL A 664 -27.05 19.71 34.42
N VAL A 665 -25.94 19.06 34.72
CA VAL A 665 -25.75 18.29 35.96
C VAL A 665 -24.70 19.00 36.80
N VAL A 666 -25.06 19.35 38.01
CA VAL A 666 -24.13 19.93 38.99
C VAL A 666 -23.84 18.91 40.08
N GLN A 667 -22.58 18.55 40.22
CA GLN A 667 -22.11 17.63 41.24
C GLN A 667 -21.27 18.36 42.30
N ILE A 668 -21.52 18.10 43.57
CA ILE A 668 -20.74 18.60 44.69
C ILE A 668 -20.18 17.38 45.43
N GLY A 669 -18.88 17.15 45.34
CA GLY A 669 -18.27 15.92 45.87
C GLY A 669 -18.96 14.66 45.31
N ASN A 670 -19.51 13.81 46.17
CA ASN A 670 -20.21 12.58 45.77
C ASN A 670 -21.73 12.76 45.57
N SER A 671 -22.28 13.96 45.65
CA SER A 671 -23.74 14.21 45.62
C SER A 671 -24.11 15.24 44.54
N PHE A 672 -25.37 15.21 44.10
CA PHE A 672 -25.87 16.14 43.10
C PHE A 672 -26.53 17.37 43.69
N CYS A 673 -26.32 18.52 43.06
CA CYS A 673 -27.06 19.77 43.31
C CYS A 673 -28.21 19.87 42.31
N ASN A 674 -29.44 19.88 42.77
CA ASN A 674 -30.59 19.88 41.85
C ASN A 674 -30.78 21.25 41.21
N VAL A 675 -30.57 21.34 39.90
CA VAL A 675 -30.70 22.58 39.12
C VAL A 675 -32.14 23.09 39.17
N THR A 676 -32.35 24.34 39.54
CA THR A 676 -33.65 24.95 39.69
C THR A 676 -33.91 26.12 38.73
N SER A 677 -32.85 26.76 38.24
CA SER A 677 -32.96 27.77 37.19
C SER A 677 -31.65 27.93 36.43
N LEU A 678 -31.76 28.22 35.15
CA LEU A 678 -30.67 28.49 34.25
C LEU A 678 -30.97 29.77 33.46
N SER A 679 -30.08 30.73 33.52
CA SER A 679 -30.14 31.96 32.74
C SER A 679 -28.84 32.13 31.93
N ARG A 680 -28.73 33.18 31.12
CA ARG A 680 -27.53 33.43 30.28
C ARG A 680 -26.22 33.48 31.06
N GLN A 681 -26.26 34.02 32.29
CA GLN A 681 -25.06 34.29 33.09
C GLN A 681 -25.06 33.60 34.45
N GLN A 682 -26.13 32.91 34.81
CA GLN A 682 -26.28 32.37 36.13
C GLN A 682 -27.04 31.05 36.15
N LEU A 683 -26.49 30.07 36.84
CA LEU A 683 -27.10 28.80 37.18
C LEU A 683 -27.38 28.78 38.69
N THR A 684 -28.56 28.34 39.05
CA THR A 684 -28.93 28.13 40.45
C THR A 684 -29.34 26.69 40.66
N CYS A 685 -28.79 26.08 41.71
CA CYS A 685 -29.19 24.72 42.10
C CYS A 685 -29.42 24.60 43.61
N ARG A 686 -30.22 23.61 44.01
CA ARG A 686 -30.45 23.28 45.41
C ARG A 686 -29.45 22.21 45.84
N PRO A 687 -28.44 22.56 46.68
CA PRO A 687 -27.44 21.63 47.13
C PRO A 687 -28.00 20.64 48.15
N PRO A 688 -27.30 19.55 48.48
CA PRO A 688 -27.64 18.65 49.58
C PRO A 688 -27.71 19.40 50.94
N THR A 689 -28.58 18.97 51.82
CA THR A 689 -28.77 19.58 53.13
C THR A 689 -27.57 19.45 54.07
N THR A 690 -26.71 18.47 53.82
CA THR A 690 -25.43 18.24 54.49
C THR A 690 -24.30 18.30 53.50
N GLN A 691 -23.14 18.86 53.90
CA GLN A 691 -21.98 18.93 53.02
C GLN A 691 -21.55 17.53 52.59
N PRO A 692 -21.50 17.25 51.25
CA PRO A 692 -21.02 15.99 50.76
C PRO A 692 -19.50 15.85 50.98
N PRO A 693 -18.97 14.62 51.09
CA PRO A 693 -17.54 14.41 51.17
C PRO A 693 -16.87 14.73 49.82
N ALA A 694 -15.64 15.19 49.88
CA ALA A 694 -14.79 15.33 48.70
C ALA A 694 -14.41 13.93 48.14
N LEU A 695 -14.16 13.85 46.83
CA LEU A 695 -13.62 12.67 46.16
C LEU A 695 -12.21 12.96 45.66
N ASP A 696 -11.31 12.00 45.77
CA ASP A 696 -9.99 12.05 45.14
C ASP A 696 -10.08 11.73 43.64
N GLU A 697 -8.95 11.72 42.94
CA GLU A 697 -8.85 11.42 41.49
C GLU A 697 -9.31 10.01 41.16
N ASP A 698 -9.26 9.07 42.12
CA ASP A 698 -9.69 7.68 41.98
C ASP A 698 -11.16 7.47 42.41
N GLY A 699 -11.88 8.54 42.81
CA GLY A 699 -13.27 8.48 43.22
C GLY A 699 -13.50 8.00 44.66
N HIS A 700 -12.46 7.93 45.50
CA HIS A 700 -12.58 7.58 46.93
C HIS A 700 -12.82 8.82 47.77
N VAL A 701 -13.51 8.66 48.87
CA VAL A 701 -13.81 9.74 49.80
C VAL A 701 -12.54 10.25 50.48
N ASN A 702 -12.26 11.56 50.31
CA ASN A 702 -11.17 12.28 50.97
C ASN A 702 -11.71 13.23 52.03
N PRO A 703 -11.70 12.87 53.32
CA PRO A 703 -12.27 13.70 54.37
C PRO A 703 -11.45 14.95 54.72
N GLN A 704 -10.27 15.12 54.17
CA GLN A 704 -9.37 16.26 54.44
C GLN A 704 -9.50 17.41 53.45
N GLU A 705 -10.24 17.19 52.36
CA GLU A 705 -10.44 18.19 51.32
C GLU A 705 -11.90 18.70 51.30
N LEU A 706 -12.08 19.88 50.72
CA LEU A 706 -13.43 20.41 50.45
C LEU A 706 -13.99 19.80 49.16
N PRO A 707 -15.30 19.48 49.11
CA PRO A 707 -15.91 18.93 47.92
C PRO A 707 -15.83 19.92 46.76
N GLN A 708 -15.37 19.44 45.62
CA GLN A 708 -15.34 20.20 44.38
C GLN A 708 -16.74 20.31 43.77
N VAL A 709 -17.02 21.45 43.14
CA VAL A 709 -18.22 21.66 42.35
C VAL A 709 -17.86 21.45 40.87
N VAL A 710 -18.49 20.50 40.25
CA VAL A 710 -18.33 20.15 38.84
C VAL A 710 -19.68 20.37 38.15
N VAL A 711 -19.64 21.05 36.99
CA VAL A 711 -20.83 21.34 36.17
C VAL A 711 -20.66 20.74 34.80
#